data_65e8059cdc38ddbdcb5ff569938082a2
#
_entry.id   65e8059cdc38ddbdcb5ff569938082a2
#
_cell.length_a   1.000
_cell.length_b   1.000
_cell.length_c   1.000
_cell.angle_alpha   90.00
_cell.angle_beta   90.00
_cell.angle_gamma   90.00
#
_symmetry.space_group_name_H-M   'P 1'
#
loop_
_entity.id
_entity.type
_entity.pdbx_description
1 polymer ?
#
loop_
_entity_poly.entity_id
_entity_poly.type
_entity_poly.pdbx_seq_one_letter_code
_entity_poly.pdbx_strand_id
1 'polypeptide(L)'
;MEILSQDIMYLQGVGPRRKEILSRELGIRTYRDLLEYFPYKYVDRTKVYLISELSPDMPFVQIKGRIIRFEETETGKRRKRVIAHFTDGHGICDLVWFNGTKYVYQNYQLNREYVVFGKPAVFNGRFQFSHPDIDDAAQLQLNDMGMQPFYITTEKMKKAGITSRAMEKLTKTLIGKLSEPLEETLPPFITSHLHLISRDAALRKIHYPRSVDDTQRARVRLKFEELFYVQLNILRYASDHRRKYRGYIFNRIGAQFNWFYTHNLPFELTGAQKRVMHEIRADMAGGRQMNRLLQGDVGSGKTLVALMSMLIAIDNGYQACMMAPTEILAEQHLQTLRDFLKGMNLRIELLTGIIKGKRRREVLGGLMDGSIHIVVGTHALLEDKVQFHRLGMAVVDEQHRFGVAQRARLWSKSENPPHILVMTATPIPRTLAMTIYGDLDVSVIDELPPGRKPIQTLHKYDDQMPSLYNGIRQQIRLGRQVYIVYPLIKESERMDLKNLEDGFSALCDIFPEFRLSKVHGKMKDKEKEAEMQKFVSGQTQILVATTVIEVGVNVPNASVMVILDAQRFGLSQLHQLRGRVGRGADQSYCILVTSHRLTKETSRRIDIMCETNDGFEIAEADLKLRGPGDLEGTQQSGIAFDLKIADIARDGQIVQMAREEAQKIIDADPDCRKSEYNLLWDRLKALRKTNINWAAIS
;
A
#
# COMPACT_ATOMS: atom_id res chain seq x y z
N MET A 1 -25.54 6.90 24.46
CA MET A 1 -24.45 7.66 23.78
C MET A 1 -23.72 8.68 24.67
N GLU A 2 -24.36 9.30 25.64
CA GLU A 2 -23.73 10.31 26.52
C GLU A 2 -22.53 9.77 27.32
N ILE A 3 -22.61 8.56 27.86
CA ILE A 3 -21.55 8.02 28.72
C ILE A 3 -20.19 7.86 27.97
N LEU A 4 -20.19 7.50 26.69
CA LEU A 4 -18.96 7.32 25.92
C LEU A 4 -18.28 8.64 25.53
N SER A 5 -18.99 9.76 25.58
CA SER A 5 -18.45 11.10 25.33
C SER A 5 -17.85 11.74 26.59
N GLN A 6 -17.99 11.09 27.75
CA GLN A 6 -17.39 11.58 29.00
C GLN A 6 -15.86 11.62 28.90
N ASP A 7 -15.31 12.65 29.55
CA ASP A 7 -13.86 12.81 29.65
C ASP A 7 -13.23 11.67 30.45
N ILE A 8 -12.09 11.17 29.99
CA ILE A 8 -11.37 10.04 30.60
C ILE A 8 -10.97 10.30 32.07
N MET A 9 -10.87 11.56 32.45
CA MET A 9 -10.53 11.97 33.85
C MET A 9 -11.52 11.44 34.90
N TYR A 10 -12.78 11.26 34.49
CA TYR A 10 -13.83 10.75 35.40
C TYR A 10 -13.82 9.23 35.55
N LEU A 11 -12.92 8.54 34.88
CA LEU A 11 -12.74 7.10 35.06
C LEU A 11 -11.92 6.83 36.34
N GLN A 12 -12.42 5.95 37.18
CA GLN A 12 -11.69 5.55 38.38
C GLN A 12 -10.30 5.03 38.04
N GLY A 13 -9.27 5.60 38.65
CA GLY A 13 -7.86 5.30 38.33
C GLY A 13 -7.20 6.25 37.34
N VAL A 14 -7.95 7.22 36.78
CA VAL A 14 -7.40 8.24 35.89
C VAL A 14 -7.53 9.60 36.59
N GLY A 15 -6.42 10.11 37.10
CA GLY A 15 -6.35 11.49 37.62
C GLY A 15 -5.84 12.47 36.56
N PRO A 16 -5.78 13.78 36.87
CA PRO A 16 -5.36 14.81 35.92
C PRO A 16 -4.03 14.51 35.22
N ARG A 17 -3.02 14.05 35.94
CA ARG A 17 -1.70 13.69 35.43
C ARG A 17 -1.75 12.53 34.45
N ARG A 18 -2.52 11.48 34.73
CA ARG A 18 -2.68 10.33 33.83
C ARG A 18 -3.48 10.69 32.58
N LYS A 19 -4.51 11.53 32.72
CA LYS A 19 -5.28 12.06 31.59
C LYS A 19 -4.36 12.81 30.61
N GLU A 20 -3.49 13.70 31.10
CA GLU A 20 -2.58 14.46 30.24
C GLU A 20 -1.67 13.52 29.44
N ILE A 21 -1.10 12.50 30.09
CA ILE A 21 -0.22 11.52 29.45
C ILE A 21 -0.99 10.69 28.41
N LEU A 22 -2.16 10.15 28.76
CA LEU A 22 -3.01 9.37 27.86
C LEU A 22 -3.43 10.19 26.62
N SER A 23 -3.79 11.46 26.83
CA SER A 23 -4.17 12.35 25.75
C SER A 23 -2.99 12.69 24.83
N ARG A 24 -1.79 12.93 25.39
CA ARG A 24 -0.61 13.34 24.63
C ARG A 24 0.06 12.17 23.90
N GLU A 25 0.17 11.02 24.56
CA GLU A 25 0.91 9.87 24.01
C GLU A 25 0.03 8.96 23.12
N LEU A 26 -1.27 8.84 23.41
CA LEU A 26 -2.19 7.92 22.73
C LEU A 26 -3.43 8.60 22.13
N GLY A 27 -3.62 9.89 22.32
CA GLY A 27 -4.82 10.59 21.87
C GLY A 27 -6.10 10.25 22.65
N ILE A 28 -6.01 9.50 23.77
CA ILE A 28 -7.15 9.06 24.56
C ILE A 28 -7.64 10.21 25.43
N ARG A 29 -8.82 10.75 25.12
CA ARG A 29 -9.46 11.88 25.82
C ARG A 29 -10.80 11.52 26.45
N THR A 30 -11.52 10.58 25.84
CA THR A 30 -12.87 10.17 26.23
C THR A 30 -12.94 8.69 26.56
N TYR A 31 -14.06 8.25 27.16
CA TYR A 31 -14.33 6.82 27.38
C TYR A 31 -14.37 6.05 26.06
N ARG A 32 -14.89 6.67 24.99
CA ARG A 32 -14.89 6.09 23.64
C ARG A 32 -13.48 5.80 23.16
N ASP A 33 -12.57 6.76 23.31
CA ASP A 33 -11.19 6.59 22.84
C ASP A 33 -10.50 5.44 23.56
N LEU A 34 -10.75 5.27 24.87
CA LEU A 34 -10.21 4.13 25.62
C LEU A 34 -10.83 2.81 25.16
N LEU A 35 -12.15 2.76 24.93
CA LEU A 35 -12.84 1.55 24.48
C LEU A 35 -12.44 1.14 23.06
N GLU A 36 -12.07 2.11 22.22
CA GLU A 36 -11.61 1.89 20.86
C GLU A 36 -10.06 1.81 20.77
N TYR A 37 -9.36 1.74 21.90
CA TYR A 37 -7.92 1.47 21.96
C TYR A 37 -7.67 -0.02 22.16
N PHE A 38 -7.44 -0.75 21.05
CA PHE A 38 -7.44 -2.21 21.03
C PHE A 38 -6.10 -2.81 21.46
N PRO A 39 -6.12 -4.01 22.08
CA PRO A 39 -4.91 -4.78 22.37
C PRO A 39 -4.21 -5.23 21.08
N TYR A 40 -2.88 -5.15 21.06
CA TYR A 40 -2.10 -5.61 19.89
C TYR A 40 -1.82 -7.11 19.89
N LYS A 41 -1.78 -7.72 21.08
CA LYS A 41 -1.61 -9.19 21.25
C LYS A 41 -2.36 -9.68 22.47
N TYR A 42 -2.54 -11.00 22.51
CA TYR A 42 -3.10 -11.73 23.65
C TYR A 42 -2.16 -12.83 24.07
N VAL A 43 -2.14 -13.14 25.34
CA VAL A 43 -1.41 -14.27 25.90
C VAL A 43 -2.39 -15.16 26.62
N ASP A 44 -2.36 -16.43 26.27
CA ASP A 44 -3.20 -17.45 26.90
C ASP A 44 -2.70 -17.73 28.32
N ARG A 45 -3.56 -17.46 29.31
CA ARG A 45 -3.31 -17.78 30.72
C ARG A 45 -4.17 -18.94 31.22
N THR A 46 -4.81 -19.68 30.34
CA THR A 46 -5.63 -20.83 30.75
C THR A 46 -4.77 -22.03 31.12
N LYS A 47 -3.55 -22.14 30.55
CA LYS A 47 -2.65 -23.24 30.80
C LYS A 47 -1.57 -22.89 31.84
N VAL A 48 -1.51 -23.65 32.90
CA VAL A 48 -0.40 -23.64 33.86
C VAL A 48 0.56 -24.75 33.49
N TYR A 49 1.82 -24.43 33.26
CA TYR A 49 2.88 -25.37 32.94
C TYR A 49 3.61 -25.80 34.21
N LEU A 50 4.12 -27.01 34.22
CA LEU A 50 5.11 -27.45 35.19
C LEU A 50 6.49 -26.89 34.82
N ILE A 51 7.34 -26.66 35.83
CA ILE A 51 8.72 -26.18 35.61
C ILE A 51 9.50 -27.18 34.77
N SER A 52 9.21 -28.47 34.89
CA SER A 52 9.80 -29.55 34.08
C SER A 52 9.38 -29.54 32.60
N GLU A 53 8.27 -28.89 32.26
CA GLU A 53 7.79 -28.76 30.87
C GLU A 53 8.34 -27.52 30.14
N LEU A 54 9.10 -26.68 30.84
CA LEU A 54 9.62 -25.43 30.24
C LEU A 54 10.67 -25.71 29.17
N SER A 55 10.64 -24.89 28.10
CA SER A 55 11.64 -24.84 27.06
C SER A 55 12.09 -23.39 26.82
N PRO A 56 13.36 -23.15 26.45
CA PRO A 56 13.87 -21.80 26.20
C PRO A 56 13.15 -21.04 25.08
N ASP A 57 12.56 -21.79 24.12
CA ASP A 57 11.87 -21.23 22.96
C ASP A 57 10.40 -20.91 23.23
N MET A 58 9.91 -21.24 24.42
CA MET A 58 8.53 -20.94 24.79
C MET A 58 8.27 -19.44 24.85
N PRO A 59 7.08 -19.00 24.42
CA PRO A 59 6.62 -17.63 24.64
C PRO A 59 6.41 -17.37 26.14
N PHE A 60 5.67 -16.33 26.48
CA PHE A 60 5.25 -16.12 27.86
C PHE A 60 4.41 -17.30 28.36
N VAL A 61 4.76 -17.85 29.52
CA VAL A 61 4.10 -19.00 30.14
C VAL A 61 3.71 -18.69 31.57
N GLN A 62 2.78 -19.47 32.09
CA GLN A 62 2.31 -19.39 33.47
C GLN A 62 2.70 -20.65 34.22
N ILE A 63 3.29 -20.51 35.41
CA ILE A 63 3.63 -21.58 36.32
C ILE A 63 3.02 -21.30 37.68
N LYS A 64 2.63 -22.34 38.44
CA LYS A 64 2.10 -22.23 39.79
C LYS A 64 3.05 -22.94 40.77
N GLY A 65 3.31 -22.30 41.90
CA GLY A 65 4.19 -22.87 42.91
C GLY A 65 4.43 -21.91 44.06
N ARG A 66 5.51 -22.08 44.80
CA ARG A 66 5.85 -21.31 46.00
C ARG A 66 7.31 -20.83 45.97
N ILE A 67 7.57 -19.71 46.62
CA ILE A 67 8.91 -19.18 46.83
C ILE A 67 9.50 -19.91 48.05
N ILE A 68 10.64 -20.57 47.89
CA ILE A 68 11.31 -21.31 48.94
C ILE A 68 12.44 -20.53 49.63
N ARG A 69 13.09 -19.61 48.87
CA ARG A 69 14.21 -18.82 49.38
C ARG A 69 14.37 -17.54 48.58
N PHE A 70 14.82 -16.47 49.24
CA PHE A 70 15.33 -15.26 48.60
C PHE A 70 16.86 -15.22 48.71
N GLU A 71 17.51 -14.75 47.64
CA GLU A 71 18.95 -14.49 47.59
C GLU A 71 19.19 -13.07 47.05
N GLU A 72 20.04 -12.30 47.72
CA GLU A 72 20.45 -10.98 47.28
C GLU A 72 21.88 -11.04 46.80
N THR A 73 22.15 -10.64 45.57
CA THR A 73 23.53 -10.60 45.02
C THR A 73 23.84 -9.19 44.55
N GLU A 74 25.05 -8.72 44.88
CA GLU A 74 25.56 -7.45 44.40
C GLU A 74 26.28 -7.67 43.03
N THR A 75 25.76 -6.98 42.01
CA THR A 75 26.45 -6.89 40.71
C THR A 75 27.25 -5.61 40.65
N GLY A 76 28.52 -5.64 40.25
CA GLY A 76 29.47 -4.51 40.24
C GLY A 76 28.84 -3.16 39.94
N LYS A 77 29.27 -2.10 40.64
CA LYS A 77 28.73 -0.73 40.71
C LYS A 77 27.41 -0.56 41.50
N ARG A 78 27.31 -1.17 42.72
CA ARG A 78 26.22 -0.94 43.72
C ARG A 78 24.80 -1.22 43.22
N ARG A 79 24.59 -2.09 42.23
CA ARG A 79 23.27 -2.56 41.84
C ARG A 79 22.97 -3.89 42.50
N LYS A 80 21.96 -3.90 43.37
CA LYS A 80 21.44 -5.11 44.04
C LYS A 80 20.43 -5.78 43.14
N ARG A 81 20.54 -7.10 42.95
CA ARG A 81 19.51 -7.93 42.35
C ARG A 81 18.97 -8.89 43.37
N VAL A 82 17.67 -9.15 43.35
CA VAL A 82 17.03 -10.18 44.16
C VAL A 82 16.66 -11.35 43.28
N ILE A 83 16.99 -12.53 43.75
CA ILE A 83 16.62 -13.81 43.16
C ILE A 83 15.70 -14.52 44.15
N ALA A 84 14.50 -14.92 43.74
CA ALA A 84 13.62 -15.78 44.47
C ALA A 84 13.64 -17.19 43.85
N HIS A 85 14.04 -18.18 44.60
CA HIS A 85 13.97 -19.57 44.18
C HIS A 85 12.54 -20.06 44.28
N PHE A 86 11.96 -20.48 43.15
CA PHE A 86 10.57 -20.86 43.04
C PHE A 86 10.42 -22.31 42.62
N THR A 87 9.50 -23.04 43.25
CA THR A 87 9.27 -24.47 42.98
C THR A 87 7.78 -24.77 42.88
N ASP A 88 7.45 -25.69 41.97
CA ASP A 88 6.15 -26.32 41.80
C ASP A 88 6.09 -27.73 42.44
N GLY A 89 7.17 -28.15 43.09
CA GLY A 89 7.33 -29.51 43.60
C GLY A 89 7.94 -30.50 42.64
N HIS A 90 8.01 -30.20 41.34
CA HIS A 90 8.59 -31.01 40.26
C HIS A 90 9.88 -30.44 39.70
N GLY A 91 10.10 -29.13 39.93
CA GLY A 91 11.29 -28.44 39.45
C GLY A 91 11.57 -27.17 40.24
N ILE A 92 12.71 -26.53 39.96
CA ILE A 92 13.11 -25.24 40.54
C ILE A 92 13.49 -24.29 39.43
N CYS A 93 12.97 -23.05 39.50
CA CYS A 93 13.37 -21.94 38.62
C CYS A 93 13.66 -20.68 39.45
N ASP A 94 14.30 -19.70 38.82
CA ASP A 94 14.70 -18.46 39.49
C ASP A 94 13.85 -17.29 38.98
N LEU A 95 13.27 -16.52 39.93
CA LEU A 95 12.58 -15.26 39.64
C LEU A 95 13.53 -14.12 39.98
N VAL A 96 13.87 -13.26 39.01
CA VAL A 96 14.96 -12.29 39.12
C VAL A 96 14.47 -10.86 38.93
N TRP A 97 14.82 -9.97 39.88
CA TRP A 97 14.57 -8.54 39.82
C TRP A 97 15.87 -7.75 39.90
N PHE A 98 16.11 -6.90 38.91
CA PHE A 98 17.28 -6.02 38.86
C PHE A 98 17.02 -4.65 39.50
N ASN A 99 15.74 -4.31 39.73
CA ASN A 99 15.30 -3.06 40.34
C ASN A 99 14.12 -3.33 41.30
N GLY A 100 13.89 -2.46 42.30
CA GLY A 100 12.73 -2.57 43.17
C GLY A 100 12.87 -3.66 44.26
N THR A 101 14.09 -3.95 44.71
CA THR A 101 14.36 -5.02 45.68
C THR A 101 13.51 -4.92 46.97
N LYS A 102 13.30 -3.71 47.48
CA LYS A 102 12.41 -3.50 48.67
C LYS A 102 10.97 -3.93 48.41
N TYR A 103 10.46 -3.70 47.20
CA TYR A 103 9.11 -4.08 46.80
C TYR A 103 8.93 -5.60 46.80
N VAL A 104 9.95 -6.36 46.38
CA VAL A 104 9.90 -7.83 46.36
C VAL A 104 9.67 -8.41 47.75
N TYR A 105 10.47 -7.97 48.72
CA TYR A 105 10.35 -8.44 50.12
C TYR A 105 9.05 -7.98 50.81
N GLN A 106 8.49 -6.85 50.42
CA GLN A 106 7.24 -6.34 51.00
C GLN A 106 6.00 -7.08 50.48
N ASN A 107 6.04 -7.59 49.26
CA ASN A 107 4.86 -8.12 48.58
C ASN A 107 4.85 -9.65 48.46
N TYR A 108 6.00 -10.31 48.59
CA TYR A 108 6.07 -11.76 48.41
C TYR A 108 6.60 -12.45 49.69
N GLN A 109 5.91 -13.52 50.06
CA GLN A 109 6.20 -14.30 51.29
C GLN A 109 6.70 -15.68 50.92
N LEU A 110 7.58 -16.25 51.79
CA LEU A 110 8.04 -17.61 51.67
C LEU A 110 6.88 -18.61 51.90
N ASN A 111 6.94 -19.73 51.19
CA ASN A 111 6.00 -20.86 51.31
C ASN A 111 4.51 -20.52 50.98
N ARG A 112 4.21 -19.34 50.52
CA ARG A 112 2.91 -18.98 49.98
C ARG A 112 2.81 -19.36 48.51
N GLU A 113 1.64 -19.86 48.06
CA GLU A 113 1.39 -20.19 46.68
C GLU A 113 1.17 -18.95 45.80
N TYR A 114 1.90 -18.91 44.72
CA TYR A 114 1.82 -17.86 43.71
C TYR A 114 1.66 -18.45 42.32
N VAL A 115 1.04 -17.68 41.45
CA VAL A 115 1.05 -17.89 40.02
C VAL A 115 2.01 -16.90 39.40
N VAL A 116 3.03 -17.41 38.74
CA VAL A 116 4.10 -16.61 38.10
C VAL A 116 3.91 -16.65 36.59
N PHE A 117 3.88 -15.47 35.97
CA PHE A 117 3.76 -15.31 34.54
C PHE A 117 4.95 -14.55 33.99
N GLY A 118 5.60 -15.12 32.96
CA GLY A 118 6.77 -14.50 32.35
C GLY A 118 7.30 -15.31 31.17
N LYS A 119 8.35 -14.78 30.55
CA LYS A 119 9.09 -15.51 29.50
C LYS A 119 10.21 -16.30 30.13
N PRO A 120 10.24 -17.63 29.96
CA PRO A 120 11.34 -18.46 30.47
C PRO A 120 12.62 -18.16 29.66
N ALA A 121 13.74 -18.08 30.36
CA ALA A 121 15.08 -17.99 29.79
C ALA A 121 15.98 -18.98 30.55
N VAL A 122 17.03 -19.46 29.95
CA VAL A 122 18.00 -20.32 30.63
C VAL A 122 19.24 -19.51 30.97
N PHE A 123 19.64 -19.54 32.24
CA PHE A 123 20.86 -18.94 32.71
C PHE A 123 21.57 -19.88 33.71
N ASN A 124 22.85 -20.17 33.48
CA ASN A 124 23.62 -21.13 34.30
C ASN A 124 22.93 -22.50 34.49
N GLY A 125 22.27 -23.00 33.41
CA GLY A 125 21.62 -24.31 33.42
C GLY A 125 20.29 -24.37 34.17
N ARG A 126 19.72 -23.24 34.63
CA ARG A 126 18.41 -23.15 35.27
C ARG A 126 17.48 -22.21 34.50
N PHE A 127 16.18 -22.51 34.53
CA PHE A 127 15.20 -21.56 34.04
C PHE A 127 15.11 -20.37 34.94
N GLN A 128 15.05 -19.17 34.36
CA GLN A 128 14.85 -17.92 35.07
C GLN A 128 13.76 -17.08 34.40
N PHE A 129 13.03 -16.32 35.22
CA PHE A 129 12.07 -15.34 34.82
C PHE A 129 12.52 -13.96 35.28
N SER A 130 12.76 -13.05 34.32
CA SER A 130 13.20 -11.69 34.64
C SER A 130 12.01 -10.75 34.79
N HIS A 131 11.89 -10.12 35.96
CA HIS A 131 10.75 -9.25 36.30
C HIS A 131 9.39 -9.89 36.00
N PRO A 132 9.10 -11.12 36.49
CA PRO A 132 7.85 -11.76 36.21
C PRO A 132 6.66 -11.03 36.87
N ASP A 133 5.47 -11.17 36.29
CA ASP A 133 4.23 -10.87 36.95
C ASP A 133 3.90 -12.00 37.96
N ILE A 134 3.60 -11.66 39.22
CA ILE A 134 3.29 -12.62 40.24
C ILE A 134 1.95 -12.24 40.88
N ASP A 135 1.02 -13.17 40.86
CA ASP A 135 -0.28 -13.06 41.49
C ASP A 135 -0.43 -14.09 42.59
N ASP A 136 -1.12 -13.71 43.67
CA ASP A 136 -1.43 -14.63 44.77
C ASP A 136 -2.43 -15.69 44.28
N ALA A 137 -2.06 -16.96 44.41
CA ALA A 137 -2.89 -18.07 43.95
C ALA A 137 -4.26 -18.15 44.63
N ALA A 138 -4.34 -17.68 45.89
CA ALA A 138 -5.61 -17.64 46.66
C ALA A 138 -6.57 -16.53 46.18
N GLN A 139 -6.07 -15.50 45.54
CA GLN A 139 -6.88 -14.36 45.04
C GLN A 139 -7.26 -14.51 43.56
N LEU A 140 -6.65 -15.43 42.85
CA LEU A 140 -6.97 -15.74 41.47
C LEU A 140 -8.21 -16.65 41.39
N GLN A 141 -9.34 -16.07 41.03
CA GLN A 141 -10.51 -16.89 40.66
C GLN A 141 -10.21 -17.57 39.30
N LEU A 142 -10.47 -18.88 39.23
CA LEU A 142 -10.32 -19.69 38.01
C LEU A 142 -11.03 -19.09 36.76
N ASN A 143 -12.06 -18.26 36.99
CA ASN A 143 -12.80 -17.55 35.98
C ASN A 143 -12.06 -16.32 35.37
N ASP A 144 -10.98 -15.85 35.98
CA ASP A 144 -10.13 -14.75 35.45
C ASP A 144 -8.97 -15.26 34.59
N MET A 145 -8.83 -16.58 34.44
CA MET A 145 -7.82 -17.21 33.58
C MET A 145 -8.33 -17.29 32.13
N GLY A 146 -8.19 -16.22 31.41
CA GLY A 146 -8.53 -16.11 29.98
C GLY A 146 -7.34 -15.65 29.15
N MET A 147 -7.66 -15.17 27.97
CA MET A 147 -6.70 -14.53 27.07
C MET A 147 -6.39 -13.12 27.58
N GLN A 148 -5.21 -12.92 28.18
CA GLN A 148 -4.81 -11.60 28.69
C GLN A 148 -4.46 -10.64 27.55
N PRO A 149 -5.11 -9.46 27.47
CA PRO A 149 -4.81 -8.45 26.48
C PRO A 149 -3.52 -7.67 26.81
N PHE A 150 -2.74 -7.38 25.78
CA PHE A 150 -1.56 -6.50 25.88
C PHE A 150 -1.77 -5.24 25.07
N TYR A 151 -1.57 -4.09 25.72
CA TYR A 151 -1.69 -2.76 25.12
C TYR A 151 -0.33 -2.15 24.86
N ILE A 152 -0.20 -1.41 23.75
CA ILE A 152 1.01 -0.64 23.46
C ILE A 152 1.13 0.49 24.48
N THR A 153 2.32 0.65 25.08
CA THR A 153 2.62 1.71 26.03
C THR A 153 3.99 2.32 25.74
N THR A 154 4.08 3.65 25.82
CA THR A 154 5.34 4.36 25.61
C THR A 154 6.22 4.33 26.89
N GLU A 155 7.50 4.63 26.76
CA GLU A 155 8.40 4.71 27.91
C GLU A 155 7.98 5.80 28.92
N LYS A 156 7.37 6.89 28.44
CA LYS A 156 6.83 7.94 29.33
C LYS A 156 5.64 7.44 30.13
N MET A 157 4.76 6.65 29.50
CA MET A 157 3.63 6.02 30.17
C MET A 157 4.11 5.05 31.25
N LYS A 158 5.08 4.19 30.95
CA LYS A 158 5.65 3.24 31.93
C LYS A 158 6.24 3.97 33.14
N LYS A 159 7.00 5.07 32.91
CA LYS A 159 7.53 5.90 34.02
C LYS A 159 6.46 6.54 34.87
N ALA A 160 5.28 6.79 34.32
CA ALA A 160 4.11 7.31 35.05
C ALA A 160 3.22 6.20 35.67
N GLY A 161 3.65 4.95 35.61
CA GLY A 161 2.90 3.80 36.13
C GLY A 161 1.70 3.41 35.25
N ILE A 162 1.68 3.82 33.99
CA ILE A 162 0.66 3.43 33.01
C ILE A 162 1.26 2.30 32.15
N THR A 163 1.25 1.09 32.70
CA THR A 163 1.67 -0.14 32.03
C THR A 163 0.51 -0.78 31.26
N SER A 164 0.78 -1.82 30.46
CA SER A 164 -0.27 -2.61 29.80
C SER A 164 -1.30 -3.14 30.79
N ARG A 165 -0.87 -3.60 31.99
CA ARG A 165 -1.77 -4.07 33.07
C ARG A 165 -2.60 -2.93 33.67
N ALA A 166 -2.05 -1.71 33.74
CA ALA A 166 -2.84 -0.54 34.13
C ALA A 166 -3.90 -0.20 33.08
N MET A 167 -3.58 -0.27 31.80
CA MET A 167 -4.55 -0.09 30.71
C MET A 167 -5.66 -1.13 30.76
N GLU A 168 -5.31 -2.40 30.98
CA GLU A 168 -6.26 -3.49 31.19
C GLU A 168 -7.24 -3.19 32.35
N LYS A 169 -6.74 -2.73 33.50
CA LYS A 169 -7.60 -2.35 34.62
C LYS A 169 -8.54 -1.19 34.30
N LEU A 170 -8.06 -0.19 33.57
CA LEU A 170 -8.88 0.95 33.12
C LEU A 170 -9.99 0.51 32.18
N THR A 171 -9.69 -0.35 31.20
CA THR A 171 -10.71 -0.88 30.28
C THR A 171 -11.73 -1.77 31.03
N LYS A 172 -11.28 -2.59 32.01
CA LYS A 172 -12.18 -3.39 32.87
C LYS A 172 -13.14 -2.50 33.65
N THR A 173 -12.62 -1.45 34.27
CA THR A 173 -13.42 -0.46 35.00
C THR A 173 -14.43 0.23 34.10
N LEU A 174 -14.03 0.61 32.89
CA LEU A 174 -14.91 1.23 31.92
C LEU A 174 -16.03 0.29 31.48
N ILE A 175 -15.69 -0.94 31.07
CA ILE A 175 -16.68 -1.94 30.63
C ILE A 175 -17.66 -2.29 31.75
N GLY A 176 -17.19 -2.33 33.00
CA GLY A 176 -18.07 -2.51 34.19
C GLY A 176 -19.05 -1.36 34.43
N LYS A 177 -18.75 -0.14 33.98
CA LYS A 177 -19.66 1.01 34.03
C LYS A 177 -20.71 1.02 32.93
N LEU A 178 -20.49 0.26 31.83
CA LEU A 178 -21.44 0.17 30.71
C LEU A 178 -22.56 -0.82 31.06
N SER A 179 -23.61 -0.32 31.71
CA SER A 179 -24.79 -1.10 32.12
C SER A 179 -25.70 -1.49 30.95
N GLU A 180 -25.75 -0.63 29.93
CA GLU A 180 -26.56 -0.86 28.74
C GLU A 180 -25.71 -1.40 27.57
N PRO A 181 -26.28 -2.24 26.69
CA PRO A 181 -25.62 -2.67 25.47
C PRO A 181 -25.27 -1.47 24.58
N LEU A 182 -24.10 -1.52 23.95
CA LEU A 182 -23.70 -0.52 22.99
C LEU A 182 -24.55 -0.62 21.71
N GLU A 183 -24.97 0.52 21.22
CA GLU A 183 -25.84 0.64 20.04
C GLU A 183 -25.19 -0.01 18.79
N GLU A 184 -25.98 -0.85 18.09
CA GLU A 184 -25.59 -1.45 16.83
C GLU A 184 -25.71 -0.43 15.70
N THR A 185 -24.67 -0.32 14.91
CA THR A 185 -24.58 0.67 13.84
C THR A 185 -24.68 0.06 12.42
N LEU A 186 -24.53 -1.28 12.33
CA LEU A 186 -24.73 -1.99 11.08
C LEU A 186 -26.18 -2.47 10.96
N PRO A 187 -26.77 -2.41 9.77
CA PRO A 187 -28.08 -2.96 9.50
C PRO A 187 -28.15 -4.47 9.85
N PRO A 188 -29.29 -4.96 10.36
CA PRO A 188 -29.46 -6.37 10.77
C PRO A 188 -29.19 -7.38 9.63
N PHE A 189 -29.53 -7.04 8.39
CA PHE A 189 -29.30 -7.94 7.27
C PHE A 189 -27.80 -8.19 7.02
N ILE A 190 -26.92 -7.20 7.25
CA ILE A 190 -25.46 -7.35 7.12
C ILE A 190 -24.93 -8.28 8.23
N THR A 191 -25.31 -8.02 9.48
CA THR A 191 -24.85 -8.83 10.62
C THR A 191 -25.31 -10.28 10.51
N SER A 192 -26.54 -10.51 10.02
CA SER A 192 -27.08 -11.86 9.81
C SER A 192 -26.43 -12.57 8.61
N HIS A 193 -26.30 -11.89 7.46
CA HIS A 193 -25.72 -12.46 6.24
C HIS A 193 -24.25 -12.87 6.46
N LEU A 194 -23.48 -12.05 7.15
CA LEU A 194 -22.05 -12.29 7.39
C LEU A 194 -21.76 -12.99 8.73
N HIS A 195 -22.80 -13.44 9.45
CA HIS A 195 -22.69 -14.10 10.75
C HIS A 195 -21.83 -13.32 11.77
N LEU A 196 -21.92 -11.98 11.75
CA LEU A 196 -21.16 -11.11 12.63
C LEU A 196 -21.80 -11.04 14.01
N ILE A 197 -20.99 -11.05 15.05
CA ILE A 197 -21.43 -10.77 16.43
C ILE A 197 -21.83 -9.30 16.57
N SER A 198 -22.67 -8.97 17.58
CA SER A 198 -23.08 -7.60 17.85
C SER A 198 -21.88 -6.70 18.19
N ARG A 199 -22.02 -5.40 17.96
CA ARG A 199 -20.99 -4.40 18.29
C ARG A 199 -20.63 -4.42 19.77
N ASP A 200 -21.61 -4.52 20.66
CA ASP A 200 -21.39 -4.62 22.11
C ASP A 200 -20.56 -5.88 22.45
N ALA A 201 -20.96 -7.03 21.92
CA ALA A 201 -20.24 -8.27 22.14
C ALA A 201 -18.79 -8.20 21.61
N ALA A 202 -18.58 -7.58 20.44
CA ALA A 202 -17.26 -7.43 19.86
C ALA A 202 -16.35 -6.53 20.71
N LEU A 203 -16.84 -5.36 21.15
CA LEU A 203 -16.07 -4.44 21.97
C LEU A 203 -15.76 -4.99 23.37
N ARG A 204 -16.63 -5.80 23.96
CA ARG A 204 -16.34 -6.50 25.21
C ARG A 204 -15.34 -7.64 25.01
N LYS A 205 -15.53 -8.47 23.99
CA LYS A 205 -14.69 -9.63 23.70
C LYS A 205 -13.30 -9.26 23.20
N ILE A 206 -13.12 -8.12 22.53
CA ILE A 206 -11.78 -7.67 22.12
C ILE A 206 -10.90 -7.31 23.31
N HIS A 207 -11.47 -6.84 24.40
CA HIS A 207 -10.75 -6.52 25.62
C HIS A 207 -10.64 -7.71 26.59
N TYR A 208 -11.68 -8.53 26.64
CA TYR A 208 -11.79 -9.68 27.59
C TYR A 208 -12.31 -10.93 26.88
N PRO A 209 -11.51 -11.51 25.96
CA PRO A 209 -11.89 -12.74 25.29
C PRO A 209 -11.74 -13.94 26.22
N ARG A 210 -12.68 -14.87 26.15
CA ARG A 210 -12.62 -16.15 26.89
C ARG A 210 -11.86 -17.22 26.12
N SER A 211 -11.75 -17.06 24.79
CA SER A 211 -11.12 -18.02 23.88
C SER A 211 -10.45 -17.31 22.72
N VAL A 212 -9.64 -18.07 21.96
CA VAL A 212 -9.07 -17.62 20.68
C VAL A 212 -10.18 -17.29 19.68
N ASP A 213 -11.27 -18.10 19.64
CA ASP A 213 -12.42 -17.86 18.76
C ASP A 213 -13.12 -16.52 19.09
N ASP A 214 -13.31 -16.20 20.37
CA ASP A 214 -13.85 -14.90 20.79
C ASP A 214 -13.03 -13.74 20.25
N THR A 215 -11.69 -13.87 20.31
CA THR A 215 -10.76 -12.85 19.79
C THR A 215 -10.89 -12.70 18.27
N GLN A 216 -10.95 -13.81 17.54
CA GLN A 216 -11.08 -13.79 16.09
C GLN A 216 -12.42 -13.18 15.64
N ARG A 217 -13.53 -13.62 16.22
CA ARG A 217 -14.88 -13.08 15.92
C ARG A 217 -14.96 -11.58 16.22
N ALA A 218 -14.41 -11.15 17.37
CA ALA A 218 -14.39 -9.73 17.71
C ALA A 218 -13.54 -8.92 16.73
N ARG A 219 -12.36 -9.42 16.35
CA ARG A 219 -11.50 -8.77 15.35
C ARG A 219 -12.17 -8.67 13.98
N VAL A 220 -12.75 -9.77 13.48
CA VAL A 220 -13.47 -9.76 12.20
C VAL A 220 -14.58 -8.73 12.20
N ARG A 221 -15.40 -8.70 13.26
CA ARG A 221 -16.50 -7.74 13.39
C ARG A 221 -16.03 -6.28 13.40
N LEU A 222 -15.00 -5.96 14.18
CA LEU A 222 -14.49 -4.59 14.29
C LEU A 222 -13.74 -4.14 13.04
N LYS A 223 -12.95 -5.02 12.41
CA LYS A 223 -12.30 -4.76 11.13
C LYS A 223 -13.31 -4.53 10.01
N PHE A 224 -14.36 -5.37 9.96
CA PHE A 224 -15.42 -5.19 8.99
C PHE A 224 -16.13 -3.85 9.18
N GLU A 225 -16.51 -3.48 10.40
CA GLU A 225 -17.16 -2.20 10.68
C GLU A 225 -16.30 -1.02 10.22
N GLU A 226 -15.02 -1.02 10.57
CA GLU A 226 -14.09 0.04 10.20
C GLU A 226 -13.95 0.18 8.68
N LEU A 227 -13.70 -0.92 7.98
CA LEU A 227 -13.57 -0.95 6.53
C LEU A 227 -14.89 -0.66 5.81
N PHE A 228 -16.02 -1.10 6.37
CA PHE A 228 -17.34 -0.83 5.83
C PHE A 228 -17.64 0.68 5.79
N TYR A 229 -17.40 1.40 6.87
CA TYR A 229 -17.60 2.85 6.89
C TYR A 229 -16.65 3.60 5.97
N VAL A 230 -15.43 3.10 5.80
CA VAL A 230 -14.49 3.62 4.79
C VAL A 230 -15.08 3.46 3.38
N GLN A 231 -15.49 2.24 3.02
CA GLN A 231 -16.06 1.95 1.70
C GLN A 231 -17.39 2.68 1.46
N LEU A 232 -18.25 2.72 2.46
CA LEU A 232 -19.54 3.43 2.37
C LEU A 232 -19.33 4.93 2.10
N ASN A 233 -18.36 5.55 2.75
CA ASN A 233 -18.06 6.96 2.52
C ASN A 233 -17.51 7.22 1.12
N ILE A 234 -16.61 6.36 0.64
CA ILE A 234 -16.04 6.42 -0.72
C ILE A 234 -17.13 6.27 -1.77
N LEU A 235 -17.96 5.22 -1.65
CA LEU A 235 -19.04 4.93 -2.61
C LEU A 235 -20.12 6.01 -2.61
N ARG A 236 -20.44 6.56 -1.45
CA ARG A 236 -21.36 7.70 -1.34
C ARG A 236 -20.84 8.90 -2.11
N TYR A 237 -19.57 9.26 -1.89
CA TYR A 237 -18.94 10.37 -2.59
C TYR A 237 -18.96 10.15 -4.13
N ALA A 238 -18.59 8.94 -4.57
CA ALA A 238 -18.63 8.57 -5.98
C ALA A 238 -20.08 8.64 -6.55
N SER A 239 -21.07 8.20 -5.77
CA SER A 239 -22.49 8.28 -6.17
C SER A 239 -22.96 9.72 -6.28
N ASP A 240 -22.65 10.57 -5.30
CA ASP A 240 -23.00 12.00 -5.31
C ASP A 240 -22.38 12.69 -6.52
N HIS A 241 -21.11 12.38 -6.82
CA HIS A 241 -20.39 12.92 -7.97
C HIS A 241 -21.01 12.49 -9.30
N ARG A 242 -21.30 11.19 -9.47
CA ARG A 242 -21.92 10.63 -10.68
C ARG A 242 -23.32 11.22 -10.96
N ARG A 243 -24.04 11.66 -9.93
CA ARG A 243 -25.34 12.31 -10.07
C ARG A 243 -25.25 13.77 -10.45
N LYS A 244 -24.23 14.46 -9.93
CA LYS A 244 -24.02 15.87 -10.18
C LYS A 244 -23.58 16.15 -11.61
N TYR A 245 -22.82 15.24 -12.21
CA TYR A 245 -22.24 15.44 -13.54
C TYR A 245 -22.81 14.43 -14.55
N ARG A 246 -23.55 14.93 -15.53
CA ARG A 246 -23.96 14.15 -16.70
C ARG A 246 -22.75 13.98 -17.61
N GLY A 247 -22.51 12.75 -18.10
CA GLY A 247 -21.49 12.45 -19.10
C GLY A 247 -22.03 12.56 -20.52
N TYR A 248 -21.14 12.60 -21.48
CA TYR A 248 -21.48 12.41 -22.89
C TYR A 248 -21.96 10.96 -23.10
N ILE A 249 -22.83 10.76 -24.12
CA ILE A 249 -23.31 9.43 -24.50
C ILE A 249 -22.66 9.05 -25.81
N PHE A 250 -21.85 8.00 -25.81
CA PHE A 250 -21.18 7.48 -26.99
C PHE A 250 -21.77 6.14 -27.39
N ASN A 251 -22.89 6.19 -28.11
CA ASN A 251 -23.61 4.98 -28.55
C ASN A 251 -23.06 4.38 -29.85
N ARG A 252 -22.33 5.17 -30.63
CA ARG A 252 -21.89 4.77 -31.97
C ARG A 252 -20.48 4.20 -31.93
N ILE A 253 -20.31 3.01 -32.52
CA ILE A 253 -19.03 2.50 -32.99
C ILE A 253 -19.03 2.75 -34.49
N GLY A 254 -18.21 3.71 -34.94
CA GLY A 254 -18.27 4.18 -36.31
C GLY A 254 -17.13 3.66 -37.18
N ALA A 255 -16.90 4.41 -38.26
CA ALA A 255 -15.95 4.00 -39.28
C ALA A 255 -14.48 3.99 -38.83
N GLN A 256 -14.10 4.93 -37.93
CA GLN A 256 -12.70 5.02 -37.49
C GLN A 256 -12.32 3.82 -36.60
N PHE A 257 -13.17 3.47 -35.65
CA PHE A 257 -12.95 2.30 -34.79
C PHE A 257 -12.92 1.01 -35.61
N ASN A 258 -13.92 0.81 -36.51
CA ASN A 258 -14.02 -0.40 -37.31
C ASN A 258 -12.84 -0.54 -38.27
N TRP A 259 -12.42 0.56 -38.93
CA TRP A 259 -11.24 0.54 -39.80
C TRP A 259 -9.98 0.12 -39.04
N PHE A 260 -9.75 0.75 -37.88
CA PHE A 260 -8.62 0.42 -37.01
C PHE A 260 -8.64 -1.05 -36.63
N TYR A 261 -9.78 -1.54 -36.16
CA TYR A 261 -9.94 -2.92 -35.68
C TYR A 261 -9.68 -3.96 -36.77
N THR A 262 -10.07 -3.66 -38.01
CA THR A 262 -9.97 -4.62 -39.12
C THR A 262 -8.64 -4.53 -39.89
N HIS A 263 -7.96 -3.38 -39.93
CA HIS A 263 -6.80 -3.17 -40.77
C HIS A 263 -5.51 -2.83 -40.00
N ASN A 264 -5.60 -2.14 -38.88
CA ASN A 264 -4.43 -1.58 -38.20
C ASN A 264 -4.15 -2.23 -36.83
N LEU A 265 -4.98 -3.18 -36.39
CA LEU A 265 -4.74 -3.88 -35.13
C LEU A 265 -3.47 -4.74 -35.25
N PRO A 266 -2.45 -4.50 -34.42
CA PRO A 266 -1.14 -5.14 -34.60
C PRO A 266 -1.13 -6.63 -34.22
N PHE A 267 -2.12 -7.08 -33.43
CA PHE A 267 -2.31 -8.46 -32.98
C PHE A 267 -3.75 -8.65 -32.48
N GLU A 268 -4.19 -9.89 -32.36
CA GLU A 268 -5.48 -10.18 -31.76
C GLU A 268 -5.53 -9.73 -30.30
N LEU A 269 -6.64 -9.10 -29.91
CA LEU A 269 -6.86 -8.69 -28.53
C LEU A 269 -6.94 -9.90 -27.62
N THR A 270 -6.29 -9.81 -26.45
CA THR A 270 -6.41 -10.82 -25.39
C THR A 270 -7.84 -10.82 -24.81
N GLY A 271 -8.19 -11.89 -24.09
CA GLY A 271 -9.47 -11.98 -23.38
C GLY A 271 -9.66 -10.82 -22.39
N ALA A 272 -8.60 -10.46 -21.66
CA ALA A 272 -8.59 -9.33 -20.72
C ALA A 272 -8.81 -7.98 -21.42
N GLN A 273 -8.14 -7.74 -22.53
CA GLN A 273 -8.35 -6.50 -23.32
C GLN A 273 -9.76 -6.38 -23.86
N LYS A 274 -10.35 -7.48 -24.38
CA LYS A 274 -11.74 -7.52 -24.82
C LYS A 274 -12.71 -7.22 -23.68
N ARG A 275 -12.53 -7.84 -22.52
CA ARG A 275 -13.32 -7.60 -21.31
C ARG A 275 -13.29 -6.11 -20.92
N VAL A 276 -12.10 -5.54 -20.82
CA VAL A 276 -11.92 -4.13 -20.46
C VAL A 276 -12.56 -3.19 -21.47
N MET A 277 -12.44 -3.47 -22.78
CA MET A 277 -13.12 -2.67 -23.79
C MET A 277 -14.64 -2.73 -23.68
N HIS A 278 -15.23 -3.87 -23.30
CA HIS A 278 -16.65 -3.97 -22.99
C HIS A 278 -17.08 -3.11 -21.80
N GLU A 279 -16.28 -3.10 -20.72
CA GLU A 279 -16.51 -2.28 -19.54
C GLU A 279 -16.48 -0.79 -19.89
N ILE A 280 -15.44 -0.34 -20.59
CA ILE A 280 -15.27 1.06 -21.03
C ILE A 280 -16.44 1.48 -21.93
N ARG A 281 -16.83 0.63 -22.89
CA ARG A 281 -17.95 0.91 -23.79
C ARG A 281 -19.26 1.04 -23.04
N ALA A 282 -19.53 0.17 -22.08
CA ALA A 282 -20.74 0.24 -21.26
C ALA A 282 -20.82 1.55 -20.49
N ASP A 283 -19.70 2.00 -19.91
CA ASP A 283 -19.64 3.27 -19.20
C ASP A 283 -19.87 4.47 -20.14
N MET A 284 -19.21 4.50 -21.30
CA MET A 284 -19.32 5.59 -22.27
C MET A 284 -20.72 5.70 -22.89
N ALA A 285 -21.47 4.61 -22.94
CA ALA A 285 -22.86 4.57 -23.41
C ALA A 285 -23.88 4.91 -22.31
N GLY A 286 -23.49 4.86 -21.04
CA GLY A 286 -24.40 4.95 -19.89
C GLY A 286 -24.91 6.35 -19.52
N GLY A 287 -24.51 7.41 -20.25
CA GLY A 287 -24.95 8.80 -19.98
C GLY A 287 -24.39 9.40 -18.70
N ARG A 288 -23.43 8.74 -18.07
CA ARG A 288 -22.68 9.21 -16.89
C ARG A 288 -21.22 9.40 -17.29
N GLN A 289 -20.53 10.31 -16.62
CA GLN A 289 -19.11 10.46 -16.83
C GLN A 289 -18.38 9.17 -16.44
N MET A 290 -17.65 8.55 -17.37
CA MET A 290 -16.72 7.48 -17.05
C MET A 290 -15.51 8.07 -16.33
N ASN A 291 -15.15 7.50 -15.19
CA ASN A 291 -13.94 7.80 -14.48
C ASN A 291 -13.29 6.46 -14.07
N ARG A 292 -12.37 5.94 -14.90
CA ARG A 292 -11.91 4.56 -14.83
C ARG A 292 -10.39 4.47 -14.74
N LEU A 293 -9.91 3.61 -13.84
CA LEU A 293 -8.49 3.24 -13.71
C LEU A 293 -8.23 1.94 -14.48
N LEU A 294 -7.38 2.04 -15.49
CA LEU A 294 -6.88 0.90 -16.25
C LEU A 294 -5.54 0.46 -15.70
N GLN A 295 -5.52 -0.67 -15.06
CA GLN A 295 -4.30 -1.30 -14.54
C GLN A 295 -3.84 -2.43 -15.44
N GLY A 296 -2.54 -2.63 -15.50
CA GLY A 296 -1.94 -3.76 -16.19
C GLY A 296 -0.42 -3.61 -16.18
N ASP A 297 0.25 -4.72 -16.31
CA ASP A 297 1.70 -4.74 -16.31
C ASP A 297 2.30 -3.95 -17.50
N VAL A 298 3.60 -3.66 -17.45
CA VAL A 298 4.30 -2.99 -18.55
C VAL A 298 4.18 -3.85 -19.81
N GLY A 299 3.65 -3.24 -20.88
CA GLY A 299 3.46 -3.93 -22.17
C GLY A 299 2.20 -4.82 -22.24
N SER A 300 1.25 -4.72 -21.33
CA SER A 300 -0.06 -5.39 -21.41
C SER A 300 -1.01 -4.82 -22.48
N GLY A 301 -0.59 -3.75 -23.18
CA GLY A 301 -1.38 -3.12 -24.26
C GLY A 301 -2.35 -2.04 -23.79
N LYS A 302 -2.13 -1.41 -22.63
CA LYS A 302 -2.96 -0.29 -22.12
C LYS A 302 -3.13 0.83 -23.14
N THR A 303 -2.05 1.22 -23.82
CA THR A 303 -2.07 2.27 -24.86
C THR A 303 -3.00 1.92 -26.03
N LEU A 304 -3.10 0.64 -26.39
CA LEU A 304 -4.01 0.16 -27.43
C LEU A 304 -5.48 0.30 -26.98
N VAL A 305 -5.81 -0.09 -25.75
CA VAL A 305 -7.14 0.07 -25.17
C VAL A 305 -7.50 1.56 -25.09
N ALA A 306 -6.56 2.41 -24.68
CA ALA A 306 -6.76 3.86 -24.63
C ALA A 306 -7.05 4.44 -26.04
N LEU A 307 -6.28 4.03 -27.06
CA LEU A 307 -6.51 4.44 -28.44
C LEU A 307 -7.90 4.03 -28.93
N MET A 308 -8.29 2.77 -28.72
CA MET A 308 -9.62 2.29 -29.11
C MET A 308 -10.74 3.09 -28.43
N SER A 309 -10.55 3.48 -27.18
CA SER A 309 -11.48 4.33 -26.43
C SER A 309 -11.55 5.75 -27.01
N MET A 310 -10.42 6.32 -27.40
CA MET A 310 -10.36 7.63 -28.09
C MET A 310 -11.05 7.57 -29.46
N LEU A 311 -10.90 6.49 -30.21
CA LEU A 311 -11.60 6.31 -31.49
C LEU A 311 -13.12 6.26 -31.36
N ILE A 312 -13.64 5.65 -30.29
CA ILE A 312 -15.07 5.71 -29.97
C ILE A 312 -15.53 7.17 -29.77
N ALA A 313 -14.75 7.98 -29.04
CA ALA A 313 -15.09 9.40 -28.87
C ALA A 313 -15.11 10.17 -30.20
N ILE A 314 -14.11 9.92 -31.07
CA ILE A 314 -14.01 10.53 -32.39
C ILE A 314 -15.17 10.13 -33.29
N ASP A 315 -15.57 8.87 -33.29
CA ASP A 315 -16.72 8.37 -34.05
C ASP A 315 -18.06 9.01 -33.62
N ASN A 316 -18.11 9.55 -32.40
CA ASN A 316 -19.26 10.30 -31.87
C ASN A 316 -19.10 11.83 -32.03
N GLY A 317 -18.09 12.31 -32.77
CA GLY A 317 -17.89 13.73 -33.10
C GLY A 317 -17.19 14.55 -32.02
N TYR A 318 -16.42 13.91 -31.15
CA TYR A 318 -15.66 14.55 -30.08
C TYR A 318 -14.16 14.41 -30.28
N GLN A 319 -13.42 15.32 -29.64
CA GLN A 319 -11.97 15.28 -29.59
C GLN A 319 -11.50 14.44 -28.40
N ALA A 320 -10.27 13.92 -28.49
CA ALA A 320 -9.62 13.21 -27.41
C ALA A 320 -8.27 13.83 -27.05
N CYS A 321 -7.85 13.72 -25.77
CA CYS A 321 -6.52 14.08 -25.36
C CYS A 321 -5.84 12.95 -24.58
N MET A 322 -4.51 12.85 -24.73
CA MET A 322 -3.67 11.94 -23.97
C MET A 322 -2.60 12.72 -23.22
N MET A 323 -2.62 12.64 -21.90
CA MET A 323 -1.63 13.28 -21.02
C MET A 323 -0.55 12.30 -20.60
N ALA A 324 0.72 12.72 -20.77
CA ALA A 324 1.88 12.00 -20.29
C ALA A 324 2.66 12.84 -19.26
N PRO A 325 3.35 12.22 -18.31
CA PRO A 325 4.07 12.94 -17.24
C PRO A 325 5.31 13.70 -17.74
N THR A 326 5.89 13.29 -18.85
CA THR A 326 7.11 13.90 -19.43
C THR A 326 6.97 14.12 -20.93
N GLU A 327 7.79 15.02 -21.46
CA GLU A 327 7.81 15.33 -22.90
C GLU A 327 8.25 14.13 -23.73
N ILE A 328 9.26 13.38 -23.28
CA ILE A 328 9.74 12.16 -23.96
C ILE A 328 8.61 11.13 -24.09
N LEU A 329 7.84 10.91 -23.04
CA LEU A 329 6.68 10.00 -23.09
C LEU A 329 5.57 10.51 -24.00
N ALA A 330 5.31 11.84 -23.99
CA ALA A 330 4.34 12.42 -24.90
C ALA A 330 4.74 12.23 -26.37
N GLU A 331 6.00 12.40 -26.70
CA GLU A 331 6.54 12.14 -28.05
C GLU A 331 6.45 10.66 -28.44
N GLN A 332 6.78 9.76 -27.52
CA GLN A 332 6.64 8.32 -27.77
C GLN A 332 5.18 7.89 -27.98
N HIS A 333 4.26 8.41 -27.16
CA HIS A 333 2.84 8.16 -27.38
C HIS A 333 2.37 8.71 -28.73
N LEU A 334 2.78 9.94 -29.08
CA LEU A 334 2.47 10.50 -30.39
C LEU A 334 2.94 9.61 -31.53
N GLN A 335 4.20 9.15 -31.48
CA GLN A 335 4.74 8.28 -32.51
C GLN A 335 4.01 6.94 -32.57
N THR A 336 3.76 6.31 -31.43
CA THR A 336 3.00 5.06 -31.34
C THR A 336 1.59 5.21 -31.91
N LEU A 337 0.89 6.31 -31.59
CA LEU A 337 -0.44 6.57 -32.12
C LEU A 337 -0.42 6.83 -33.62
N ARG A 338 0.58 7.54 -34.13
CA ARG A 338 0.75 7.76 -35.57
C ARG A 338 1.00 6.47 -36.34
N ASP A 339 1.81 5.57 -35.78
CA ASP A 339 2.08 4.27 -36.38
C ASP A 339 0.82 3.40 -36.43
N PHE A 340 0.05 3.38 -35.36
CA PHE A 340 -1.23 2.66 -35.27
C PHE A 340 -2.30 3.23 -36.22
N LEU A 341 -2.34 4.54 -36.40
CA LEU A 341 -3.36 5.21 -37.21
C LEU A 341 -2.91 5.51 -38.62
N LYS A 342 -1.82 4.88 -39.07
CA LYS A 342 -1.30 5.04 -40.44
C LYS A 342 -2.39 4.67 -41.46
N GLY A 343 -2.59 5.55 -42.46
CA GLY A 343 -3.62 5.38 -43.49
C GLY A 343 -5.04 5.84 -43.09
N MET A 344 -5.23 6.30 -41.86
CA MET A 344 -6.49 6.89 -41.40
C MET A 344 -6.44 8.43 -41.53
N ASN A 345 -7.55 9.05 -41.92
CA ASN A 345 -7.64 10.51 -42.04
C ASN A 345 -7.91 11.17 -40.67
N LEU A 346 -6.95 11.00 -39.74
CA LEU A 346 -7.02 11.56 -38.39
C LEU A 346 -5.81 12.45 -38.13
N ARG A 347 -6.06 13.69 -37.69
CA ARG A 347 -5.00 14.64 -37.33
C ARG A 347 -4.66 14.51 -35.86
N ILE A 348 -3.37 14.19 -35.59
CA ILE A 348 -2.81 14.02 -34.26
C ILE A 348 -1.67 15.00 -34.07
N GLU A 349 -1.67 15.76 -32.98
CA GLU A 349 -0.67 16.79 -32.71
C GLU A 349 -0.09 16.66 -31.29
N LEU A 350 1.12 17.23 -31.10
CA LEU A 350 1.81 17.32 -29.82
C LEU A 350 1.62 18.70 -29.23
N LEU A 351 1.42 18.78 -27.91
CA LEU A 351 1.39 20.04 -27.15
C LEU A 351 2.14 19.89 -25.83
N THR A 352 3.39 20.36 -25.80
CA THR A 352 4.28 20.36 -24.64
C THR A 352 4.83 21.75 -24.37
N GLY A 353 5.58 21.92 -23.28
CA GLY A 353 6.21 23.19 -22.91
C GLY A 353 7.27 23.69 -23.92
N ILE A 354 7.89 22.78 -24.68
CA ILE A 354 8.91 23.12 -25.70
C ILE A 354 8.27 23.76 -26.94
N ILE A 355 7.03 23.41 -27.27
CA ILE A 355 6.34 23.91 -28.46
C ILE A 355 5.95 25.35 -28.26
N LYS A 356 6.58 26.26 -29.03
CA LYS A 356 6.41 27.72 -28.91
C LYS A 356 6.05 28.38 -30.23
N GLY A 357 5.74 29.66 -30.20
CA GLY A 357 5.62 30.51 -31.37
C GLY A 357 4.47 30.12 -32.32
N LYS A 358 4.75 30.08 -33.62
CA LYS A 358 3.78 29.81 -34.67
C LYS A 358 3.16 28.42 -34.53
N ARG A 359 3.98 27.40 -34.28
CA ARG A 359 3.52 26.01 -34.17
C ARG A 359 2.52 25.84 -33.01
N ARG A 360 2.78 26.49 -31.85
CA ARG A 360 1.82 26.44 -30.70
C ARG A 360 0.50 27.08 -31.09
N ARG A 361 0.51 28.23 -31.79
CA ARG A 361 -0.71 28.88 -32.24
C ARG A 361 -1.51 28.02 -33.23
N GLU A 362 -0.86 27.35 -34.17
CA GLU A 362 -1.49 26.41 -35.08
C GLU A 362 -2.18 25.25 -34.35
N VAL A 363 -1.50 24.66 -33.35
CA VAL A 363 -2.09 23.57 -32.55
C VAL A 363 -3.28 24.09 -31.74
N LEU A 364 -3.15 25.24 -31.08
CA LEU A 364 -4.25 25.83 -30.31
C LEU A 364 -5.46 26.17 -31.21
N GLY A 365 -5.22 26.73 -32.39
CA GLY A 365 -6.26 26.99 -33.37
C GLY A 365 -6.97 25.72 -33.82
N GLY A 366 -6.20 24.67 -34.18
CA GLY A 366 -6.77 23.40 -34.61
C GLY A 366 -7.50 22.60 -33.50
N LEU A 367 -7.22 22.87 -32.22
CA LEU A 367 -8.01 22.33 -31.12
C LEU A 367 -9.35 23.09 -30.98
N MET A 368 -9.33 24.40 -31.16
CA MET A 368 -10.51 25.26 -31.02
C MET A 368 -11.48 25.13 -32.20
N ASP A 369 -11.00 24.90 -33.43
CA ASP A 369 -11.82 24.70 -34.63
C ASP A 369 -12.25 23.22 -34.83
N GLY A 370 -11.70 22.27 -34.04
CA GLY A 370 -12.01 20.86 -34.13
C GLY A 370 -11.27 20.08 -35.20
N SER A 371 -10.33 20.73 -35.96
CA SER A 371 -9.55 20.06 -37.01
C SER A 371 -8.53 19.07 -36.46
N ILE A 372 -8.13 19.16 -35.17
CA ILE A 372 -7.29 18.20 -34.48
C ILE A 372 -8.19 17.23 -33.74
N HIS A 373 -8.09 15.94 -34.04
CA HIS A 373 -8.89 14.88 -33.46
C HIS A 373 -8.30 14.37 -32.13
N ILE A 374 -6.97 14.20 -32.09
CA ILE A 374 -6.24 13.74 -30.90
C ILE A 374 -5.09 14.70 -30.61
N VAL A 375 -4.95 15.12 -29.38
CA VAL A 375 -3.77 15.84 -28.91
C VAL A 375 -3.07 15.02 -27.84
N VAL A 376 -1.76 14.86 -27.98
CA VAL A 376 -0.89 14.27 -26.95
C VAL A 376 -0.07 15.37 -26.32
N GLY A 377 0.08 15.37 -25.00
CA GLY A 377 0.88 16.39 -24.35
C GLY A 377 1.15 16.13 -22.87
N THR A 378 1.75 17.12 -22.25
CA THR A 378 2.05 17.10 -20.81
C THR A 378 1.05 17.98 -20.05
N HIS A 379 1.41 18.44 -18.84
CA HIS A 379 0.64 19.43 -18.08
C HIS A 379 0.30 20.71 -18.89
N ALA A 380 0.97 20.96 -20.00
CA ALA A 380 0.63 22.06 -20.92
C ALA A 380 -0.82 22.00 -21.42
N LEU A 381 -1.43 20.79 -21.49
CA LEU A 381 -2.84 20.61 -21.84
C LEU A 381 -3.82 21.21 -20.80
N LEU A 382 -3.36 21.42 -19.57
CA LEU A 382 -4.17 21.97 -18.47
C LEU A 382 -4.19 23.49 -18.44
N GLU A 383 -3.33 24.15 -19.23
CA GLU A 383 -3.28 25.61 -19.29
C GLU A 383 -4.62 26.20 -19.76
N ASP A 384 -5.05 27.32 -19.19
CA ASP A 384 -6.35 27.97 -19.50
C ASP A 384 -6.47 28.39 -20.98
N LYS A 385 -5.34 28.66 -21.62
CA LYS A 385 -5.28 29.02 -23.06
C LYS A 385 -5.59 27.84 -23.99
N VAL A 386 -5.56 26.61 -23.49
CA VAL A 386 -5.90 25.42 -24.27
C VAL A 386 -7.39 25.22 -24.21
N GLN A 387 -8.06 25.46 -25.31
CA GLN A 387 -9.50 25.31 -25.48
C GLN A 387 -9.78 24.29 -26.57
N PHE A 388 -10.72 23.39 -26.30
CA PHE A 388 -11.18 22.39 -27.25
C PHE A 388 -12.51 22.80 -27.85
N HIS A 389 -12.74 22.41 -29.09
CA HIS A 389 -14.07 22.54 -29.68
C HIS A 389 -15.08 21.65 -28.95
N ARG A 390 -14.76 20.34 -28.76
CA ARG A 390 -15.58 19.37 -28.04
C ARG A 390 -14.70 18.24 -27.45
N LEU A 391 -14.16 18.43 -26.28
CA LEU A 391 -13.39 17.38 -25.64
C LEU A 391 -14.34 16.34 -25.04
N GLY A 392 -14.32 15.10 -25.53
CA GLY A 392 -15.17 14.00 -25.02
C GLY A 392 -14.43 12.92 -24.24
N MET A 393 -13.11 12.77 -24.48
CA MET A 393 -12.31 11.74 -23.84
C MET A 393 -10.93 12.28 -23.44
N ALA A 394 -10.53 12.01 -22.18
CA ALA A 394 -9.19 12.30 -21.70
C ALA A 394 -8.54 11.03 -21.14
N VAL A 395 -7.35 10.73 -21.64
CA VAL A 395 -6.50 9.65 -21.16
C VAL A 395 -5.37 10.25 -20.34
N VAL A 396 -5.10 9.73 -19.15
CA VAL A 396 -4.01 10.17 -18.27
C VAL A 396 -3.10 8.99 -17.99
N ASP A 397 -1.83 9.09 -18.45
CA ASP A 397 -0.85 8.03 -18.23
C ASP A 397 -0.04 8.30 -16.96
N GLU A 398 0.27 7.22 -16.21
CA GLU A 398 1.04 7.25 -14.96
C GLU A 398 0.47 8.20 -13.89
N GLN A 399 -0.74 7.87 -13.42
CA GLN A 399 -1.54 8.68 -12.48
C GLN A 399 -0.78 9.17 -11.24
N HIS A 400 0.15 8.37 -10.70
CA HIS A 400 0.88 8.72 -9.47
C HIS A 400 1.65 10.05 -9.56
N ARG A 401 1.79 10.61 -10.76
CA ARG A 401 2.42 11.91 -11.03
C ARG A 401 1.41 13.05 -11.26
N PHE A 402 0.10 12.74 -11.28
CA PHE A 402 -0.96 13.73 -11.49
C PHE A 402 -1.92 13.75 -10.31
N GLY A 403 -1.97 14.87 -9.58
CA GLY A 403 -2.89 15.06 -8.46
C GLY A 403 -4.35 15.22 -8.88
N VAL A 404 -5.26 15.05 -7.92
CA VAL A 404 -6.71 15.22 -8.09
C VAL A 404 -7.09 16.60 -8.65
N ALA A 405 -6.42 17.65 -8.17
CA ALA A 405 -6.63 19.02 -8.66
C ALA A 405 -6.34 19.20 -10.16
N GLN A 406 -5.46 18.41 -10.73
CA GLN A 406 -5.13 18.46 -12.15
C GLN A 406 -6.21 17.76 -13.00
N ARG A 407 -6.79 16.65 -12.51
CA ARG A 407 -7.96 16.01 -13.15
C ARG A 407 -9.17 16.95 -13.17
N ALA A 408 -9.42 17.65 -12.06
CA ALA A 408 -10.50 18.62 -11.97
C ALA A 408 -10.39 19.76 -13.02
N ARG A 409 -9.17 20.15 -13.40
CA ARG A 409 -8.94 21.12 -14.49
C ARG A 409 -9.30 20.56 -15.87
N LEU A 410 -9.17 19.26 -16.10
CA LEU A 410 -9.65 18.63 -17.35
C LEU A 410 -11.18 18.70 -17.45
N TRP A 411 -11.88 18.56 -16.33
CA TRP A 411 -13.35 18.66 -16.33
C TRP A 411 -13.86 20.03 -16.77
N SER A 412 -13.15 21.11 -16.44
CA SER A 412 -13.52 22.47 -16.83
C SER A 412 -13.22 22.83 -18.29
N LYS A 413 -12.63 21.91 -19.07
CA LYS A 413 -12.28 22.14 -20.48
C LYS A 413 -13.43 21.91 -21.47
N SER A 414 -14.56 21.41 -21.00
CA SER A 414 -15.75 21.12 -21.80
C SER A 414 -17.02 21.51 -21.04
N GLU A 415 -18.11 21.74 -21.77
CA GLU A 415 -19.43 22.05 -21.22
C GLU A 415 -19.94 20.94 -20.28
N ASN A 416 -19.82 19.66 -20.72
CA ASN A 416 -19.96 18.51 -19.85
C ASN A 416 -18.57 17.88 -19.62
N PRO A 417 -18.30 17.31 -18.44
CA PRO A 417 -16.99 16.72 -18.16
C PRO A 417 -16.72 15.54 -19.13
N PRO A 418 -15.51 15.48 -19.73
CA PRO A 418 -15.13 14.38 -20.60
C PRO A 418 -15.05 13.07 -19.85
N HIS A 419 -15.17 11.94 -20.53
CA HIS A 419 -14.81 10.63 -19.99
C HIS A 419 -13.32 10.59 -19.67
N ILE A 420 -12.96 10.01 -18.54
CA ILE A 420 -11.56 9.93 -18.09
C ILE A 420 -11.14 8.48 -17.97
N LEU A 421 -10.05 8.14 -18.65
CA LEU A 421 -9.34 6.89 -18.51
C LEU A 421 -7.96 7.16 -17.94
N VAL A 422 -7.73 6.70 -16.72
CA VAL A 422 -6.44 6.80 -16.05
C VAL A 422 -5.70 5.49 -16.24
N MET A 423 -4.43 5.53 -16.65
CA MET A 423 -3.61 4.34 -16.82
C MET A 423 -2.49 4.31 -15.79
N THR A 424 -2.13 3.11 -15.34
CA THR A 424 -0.92 2.90 -14.54
C THR A 424 -0.23 1.61 -14.96
N ALA A 425 1.10 1.68 -15.05
CA ALA A 425 1.95 0.52 -15.29
C ALA A 425 2.42 -0.14 -13.99
N THR A 426 2.16 0.48 -12.84
CA THR A 426 2.35 -0.16 -11.53
C THR A 426 1.11 -0.94 -11.18
N PRO A 427 1.17 -2.27 -11.12
CA PRO A 427 0.10 -3.05 -10.55
C PRO A 427 -0.10 -2.61 -9.09
N ILE A 428 -1.32 -2.27 -8.76
CA ILE A 428 -1.73 -1.93 -7.39
C ILE A 428 -2.68 -3.04 -6.97
N PRO A 429 -2.49 -3.65 -5.79
CA PRO A 429 -3.43 -4.65 -5.32
C PRO A 429 -4.87 -4.14 -5.44
N ARG A 430 -5.76 -4.98 -5.97
CA ARG A 430 -7.13 -4.57 -6.30
C ARG A 430 -7.86 -3.96 -5.10
N THR A 431 -7.65 -4.52 -3.93
CA THR A 431 -8.24 -4.06 -2.67
C THR A 431 -7.72 -2.68 -2.26
N LEU A 432 -6.44 -2.42 -2.46
CA LEU A 432 -5.82 -1.12 -2.21
C LEU A 432 -6.31 -0.09 -3.22
N ALA A 433 -6.40 -0.47 -4.51
CA ALA A 433 -6.93 0.40 -5.57
C ALA A 433 -8.38 0.81 -5.30
N MET A 434 -9.24 -0.12 -4.89
CA MET A 434 -10.64 0.15 -4.52
C MET A 434 -10.77 1.09 -3.31
N THR A 435 -9.75 1.20 -2.50
CA THR A 435 -9.77 2.04 -1.30
C THR A 435 -9.14 3.41 -1.55
N ILE A 436 -7.99 3.45 -2.22
CA ILE A 436 -7.27 4.71 -2.50
C ILE A 436 -7.92 5.49 -3.65
N TYR A 437 -8.39 4.79 -4.68
CA TYR A 437 -9.01 5.37 -5.89
C TYR A 437 -10.50 5.03 -5.96
N GLY A 438 -11.18 5.11 -4.82
CA GLY A 438 -12.57 4.65 -4.72
C GLY A 438 -13.58 5.45 -5.55
N ASP A 439 -13.19 6.61 -6.08
CA ASP A 439 -13.90 7.40 -7.07
C ASP A 439 -13.72 6.86 -8.51
N LEU A 440 -12.75 5.95 -8.73
CA LEU A 440 -12.49 5.32 -10.02
C LEU A 440 -13.06 3.90 -10.07
N ASP A 441 -13.69 3.57 -11.17
CA ASP A 441 -13.96 2.18 -11.52
C ASP A 441 -12.66 1.51 -11.99
N VAL A 442 -12.38 0.29 -11.55
CA VAL A 442 -11.09 -0.36 -11.81
C VAL A 442 -11.25 -1.46 -12.85
N SER A 443 -10.46 -1.38 -13.91
CA SER A 443 -10.28 -2.44 -14.92
C SER A 443 -8.85 -2.96 -14.90
N VAL A 444 -8.70 -4.26 -15.04
CA VAL A 444 -7.39 -4.94 -14.98
C VAL A 444 -7.13 -5.70 -16.26
N ILE A 445 -5.96 -5.46 -16.88
CA ILE A 445 -5.42 -6.31 -17.95
C ILE A 445 -4.38 -7.24 -17.30
N ASP A 446 -4.81 -8.43 -17.00
CA ASP A 446 -4.07 -9.51 -16.34
C ASP A 446 -3.44 -10.52 -17.33
N GLU A 447 -3.50 -10.23 -18.63
CA GLU A 447 -2.93 -11.03 -19.70
C GLU A 447 -1.90 -10.21 -20.50
N LEU A 448 -0.82 -10.84 -20.92
CA LEU A 448 0.15 -10.27 -21.83
C LEU A 448 -0.22 -10.60 -23.28
N PRO A 449 0.07 -9.69 -24.24
CA PRO A 449 -0.12 -9.96 -25.66
C PRO A 449 0.64 -11.20 -26.14
N PRO A 450 0.11 -11.93 -27.13
CA PRO A 450 0.76 -13.14 -27.65
C PRO A 450 2.15 -12.83 -28.23
N GLY A 451 3.07 -13.80 -28.13
CA GLY A 451 4.44 -13.69 -28.65
C GLY A 451 5.47 -13.07 -27.69
N ARG A 452 5.07 -12.56 -26.54
CA ARG A 452 6.00 -12.03 -25.55
C ARG A 452 6.59 -13.16 -24.69
N LYS A 453 7.92 -13.20 -24.55
CA LYS A 453 8.61 -14.17 -23.70
C LYS A 453 8.70 -13.66 -22.26
N PRO A 454 8.49 -14.50 -21.23
CA PRO A 454 8.72 -14.13 -19.85
C PRO A 454 10.16 -13.68 -19.62
N ILE A 455 10.35 -12.64 -18.82
CA ILE A 455 11.68 -12.17 -18.44
C ILE A 455 12.27 -13.14 -17.42
N GLN A 456 13.47 -13.67 -17.68
CA GLN A 456 14.19 -14.49 -16.72
C GLN A 456 14.84 -13.61 -15.65
N THR A 457 14.37 -13.69 -14.43
CA THR A 457 14.99 -12.97 -13.30
C THR A 457 15.98 -13.88 -12.59
N LEU A 458 17.22 -13.41 -12.44
CA LEU A 458 18.32 -14.17 -11.84
C LEU A 458 18.87 -13.39 -10.64
N HIS A 459 19.13 -14.07 -9.55
CA HIS A 459 19.85 -13.51 -8.40
C HIS A 459 21.32 -13.90 -8.47
N LYS A 460 22.21 -12.93 -8.24
CA LYS A 460 23.65 -13.12 -8.16
C LYS A 460 24.24 -12.33 -6.99
N TYR A 461 25.30 -12.85 -6.42
CA TYR A 461 26.07 -12.16 -5.39
C TYR A 461 27.19 -11.29 -6.01
N ASP A 462 27.65 -10.32 -5.27
CA ASP A 462 28.71 -9.36 -5.67
C ASP A 462 30.04 -10.03 -6.05
N ASP A 463 30.38 -11.20 -5.49
CA ASP A 463 31.54 -12.01 -5.86
C ASP A 463 31.39 -12.67 -7.25
N GLN A 464 30.19 -12.74 -7.82
CA GLN A 464 29.92 -13.35 -9.13
C GLN A 464 29.98 -12.34 -10.29
N MET A 465 30.41 -11.09 -10.04
CA MET A 465 30.51 -10.04 -11.07
C MET A 465 31.33 -10.41 -12.31
N PRO A 466 32.50 -11.13 -12.20
CA PRO A 466 33.26 -11.51 -13.41
C PRO A 466 32.45 -12.40 -14.37
N SER A 467 31.66 -13.32 -13.85
CA SER A 467 30.76 -14.18 -14.65
C SER A 467 29.65 -13.36 -15.31
N LEU A 468 29.11 -12.36 -14.59
CA LEU A 468 28.09 -11.45 -15.10
C LEU A 468 28.63 -10.60 -16.26
N TYR A 469 29.82 -10.04 -16.13
CA TYR A 469 30.45 -9.23 -17.18
C TYR A 469 30.67 -10.03 -18.47
N ASN A 470 31.04 -11.32 -18.37
CA ASN A 470 31.16 -12.19 -19.52
C ASN A 470 29.79 -12.43 -20.20
N GLY A 471 28.74 -12.62 -19.41
CA GLY A 471 27.37 -12.73 -19.93
C GLY A 471 26.91 -11.45 -20.64
N ILE A 472 27.21 -10.27 -20.09
CA ILE A 472 26.93 -8.98 -20.70
C ILE A 472 27.63 -8.86 -22.07
N ARG A 473 28.94 -9.19 -22.14
CA ARG A 473 29.69 -9.18 -23.42
C ARG A 473 29.05 -10.07 -24.47
N GLN A 474 28.62 -11.26 -24.08
CA GLN A 474 27.96 -12.19 -24.98
C GLN A 474 26.67 -11.60 -25.54
N GLN A 475 25.84 -10.97 -24.70
CA GLN A 475 24.57 -10.38 -25.13
C GLN A 475 24.81 -9.17 -26.06
N ILE A 476 25.80 -8.33 -25.77
CA ILE A 476 26.13 -7.19 -26.64
C ILE A 476 26.69 -7.66 -27.99
N ARG A 477 27.51 -8.71 -28.04
CA ARG A 477 27.99 -9.30 -29.30
C ARG A 477 26.87 -9.88 -30.15
N LEU A 478 25.74 -10.28 -29.53
CA LEU A 478 24.52 -10.66 -30.24
C LEU A 478 23.70 -9.44 -30.73
N GLY A 479 24.25 -8.23 -30.61
CA GLY A 479 23.60 -6.99 -31.05
C GLY A 479 22.62 -6.39 -30.04
N ARG A 480 22.60 -6.86 -28.78
CA ARG A 480 21.65 -6.42 -27.75
C ARG A 480 22.22 -5.29 -26.91
N GLN A 481 21.32 -4.57 -26.23
CA GLN A 481 21.68 -3.47 -25.34
C GLN A 481 21.38 -3.82 -23.87
N VAL A 482 22.12 -3.17 -22.96
CA VAL A 482 22.12 -3.49 -21.53
C VAL A 482 21.88 -2.25 -20.70
N TYR A 483 21.00 -2.35 -19.71
CA TYR A 483 20.86 -1.40 -18.61
C TYR A 483 21.65 -1.86 -17.40
N ILE A 484 22.39 -0.95 -16.75
CA ILE A 484 23.03 -1.16 -15.44
C ILE A 484 22.54 -0.05 -14.50
N VAL A 485 21.83 -0.45 -13.44
CA VAL A 485 21.17 0.49 -12.51
C VAL A 485 21.82 0.45 -11.14
N TYR A 486 22.20 1.63 -10.65
CA TYR A 486 22.71 1.86 -9.30
C TYR A 486 21.60 2.40 -8.39
N PRO A 487 21.55 2.02 -7.10
CA PRO A 487 20.61 2.59 -6.15
C PRO A 487 20.92 4.04 -5.80
N LEU A 488 19.89 4.82 -5.43
CA LEU A 488 20.04 6.12 -4.78
C LEU A 488 20.10 5.93 -3.26
N ILE A 489 21.06 6.56 -2.59
CA ILE A 489 21.17 6.56 -1.12
C ILE A 489 20.50 7.85 -0.60
N LYS A 490 19.36 7.74 0.05
CA LYS A 490 18.55 8.89 0.53
C LYS A 490 19.32 9.84 1.48
N GLU A 491 20.38 9.39 2.13
CA GLU A 491 21.10 10.16 3.16
C GLU A 491 22.19 11.09 2.62
N SER A 492 22.63 10.93 1.37
CA SER A 492 23.69 11.77 0.77
C SER A 492 23.67 11.75 -0.75
N GLU A 493 22.92 12.66 -1.36
CA GLU A 493 22.90 12.86 -2.83
C GLU A 493 24.29 13.10 -3.47
N ARG A 494 25.27 13.59 -2.70
CA ARG A 494 26.66 13.76 -3.17
C ARG A 494 27.41 12.44 -3.24
N MET A 495 27.18 11.52 -2.31
CA MET A 495 27.76 10.18 -2.31
C MET A 495 27.21 9.33 -3.46
N ASP A 496 25.93 9.45 -3.77
CA ASP A 496 25.31 8.70 -4.86
C ASP A 496 25.88 9.04 -6.23
N LEU A 497 26.11 10.32 -6.47
CA LEU A 497 26.77 10.76 -7.71
C LEU A 497 28.21 10.26 -7.81
N LYS A 498 28.96 10.32 -6.72
CA LYS A 498 30.31 9.82 -6.67
C LYS A 498 30.35 8.31 -6.94
N ASN A 499 29.47 7.54 -6.30
CA ASN A 499 29.35 6.11 -6.52
C ASN A 499 28.97 5.76 -7.97
N LEU A 500 28.07 6.54 -8.59
CA LEU A 500 27.74 6.37 -9.99
C LEU A 500 28.92 6.73 -10.90
N GLU A 501 29.62 7.84 -10.64
CA GLU A 501 30.75 8.28 -11.47
C GLU A 501 31.94 7.34 -11.35
N ASP A 502 32.29 6.91 -10.14
CA ASP A 502 33.32 5.90 -9.89
C ASP A 502 32.93 4.56 -10.56
N GLY A 503 31.68 4.13 -10.40
CA GLY A 503 31.16 2.93 -11.04
C GLY A 503 31.12 3.02 -12.57
N PHE A 504 30.76 4.18 -13.13
CA PHE A 504 30.78 4.41 -14.58
C PHE A 504 32.18 4.35 -15.13
N SER A 505 33.17 4.98 -14.46
CA SER A 505 34.57 4.92 -14.83
C SER A 505 35.10 3.48 -14.81
N ALA A 506 34.82 2.74 -13.73
CA ALA A 506 35.19 1.34 -13.63
C ALA A 506 34.55 0.47 -14.73
N LEU A 507 33.29 0.73 -15.10
CA LEU A 507 32.63 0.01 -16.19
C LEU A 507 33.22 0.34 -17.55
N CYS A 508 33.71 1.58 -17.77
CA CYS A 508 34.44 1.93 -18.99
C CYS A 508 35.76 1.15 -19.09
N ASP A 509 36.47 0.96 -17.98
CA ASP A 509 37.70 0.15 -17.92
C ASP A 509 37.42 -1.35 -18.12
N ILE A 510 36.29 -1.84 -17.61
CA ILE A 510 35.87 -3.24 -17.76
C ILE A 510 35.40 -3.54 -19.21
N PHE A 511 34.73 -2.60 -19.86
CA PHE A 511 34.17 -2.74 -21.18
C PHE A 511 34.75 -1.75 -22.20
N PRO A 512 36.07 -1.71 -22.42
CA PRO A 512 36.69 -0.75 -23.31
C PRO A 512 36.28 -0.94 -24.77
N GLU A 513 35.76 -2.12 -25.12
CA GLU A 513 35.29 -2.47 -26.48
C GLU A 513 33.89 -1.94 -26.79
N PHE A 514 33.13 -1.42 -25.79
CA PHE A 514 31.76 -0.93 -25.97
C PHE A 514 31.65 0.54 -25.61
N ARG A 515 30.62 1.21 -26.15
CA ARG A 515 30.32 2.59 -25.82
C ARG A 515 29.24 2.63 -24.73
N LEU A 516 29.51 3.41 -23.69
CA LEU A 516 28.63 3.58 -22.55
C LEU A 516 28.01 4.97 -22.55
N SER A 517 26.75 5.07 -22.16
CA SER A 517 26.06 6.31 -21.79
C SER A 517 25.76 6.32 -20.30
N LYS A 518 25.66 7.50 -19.69
CA LYS A 518 25.22 7.64 -18.30
C LYS A 518 24.04 8.59 -18.16
N VAL A 519 23.08 8.25 -17.29
CA VAL A 519 21.93 9.10 -16.99
C VAL A 519 21.63 9.11 -15.50
N HIS A 520 21.52 10.31 -14.91
CA HIS A 520 21.20 10.46 -13.48
C HIS A 520 20.36 11.71 -13.21
N GLY A 521 19.76 11.80 -12.01
CA GLY A 521 18.77 12.83 -11.64
C GLY A 521 19.26 14.27 -11.76
N LYS A 522 20.56 14.55 -11.55
CA LYS A 522 21.12 15.91 -11.57
C LYS A 522 21.51 16.43 -12.96
N MET A 523 21.48 15.58 -13.99
CA MET A 523 21.69 16.07 -15.36
C MET A 523 20.56 17.00 -15.76
N LYS A 524 20.87 18.00 -16.57
CA LYS A 524 19.87 18.85 -17.23
C LYS A 524 19.02 18.00 -18.17
N ASP A 525 17.75 18.33 -18.32
CA ASP A 525 16.83 17.52 -19.11
C ASP A 525 17.32 17.32 -20.57
N LYS A 526 17.90 18.34 -21.18
CA LYS A 526 18.52 18.22 -22.53
C LYS A 526 19.70 17.26 -22.57
N GLU A 527 20.51 17.18 -21.52
CA GLU A 527 21.64 16.26 -21.46
C GLU A 527 21.17 14.82 -21.27
N LYS A 528 20.15 14.63 -20.40
CA LYS A 528 19.50 13.32 -20.22
C LYS A 528 18.93 12.83 -21.55
N GLU A 529 18.23 13.70 -22.27
CA GLU A 529 17.62 13.39 -23.56
C GLU A 529 18.67 12.99 -24.59
N ALA A 530 19.78 13.75 -24.68
CA ALA A 530 20.86 13.46 -25.59
C ALA A 530 21.51 12.09 -25.32
N GLU A 531 21.80 11.75 -24.05
CA GLU A 531 22.37 10.45 -23.67
C GLU A 531 21.37 9.30 -23.91
N MET A 532 20.10 9.50 -23.61
CA MET A 532 19.03 8.53 -23.92
C MET A 532 18.91 8.30 -25.41
N GLN A 533 18.97 9.35 -26.23
CA GLN A 533 18.88 9.24 -27.69
C GLN A 533 20.04 8.45 -28.29
N LYS A 534 21.27 8.60 -27.74
CA LYS A 534 22.43 7.77 -28.15
C LYS A 534 22.15 6.28 -27.85
N PHE A 535 21.51 5.98 -26.76
CA PHE A 535 21.18 4.61 -26.38
C PHE A 535 20.04 4.06 -27.28
N VAL A 536 18.95 4.81 -27.43
CA VAL A 536 17.81 4.43 -28.28
C VAL A 536 18.26 4.18 -29.75
N SER A 537 19.16 5.01 -30.27
CA SER A 537 19.70 4.86 -31.64
C SER A 537 20.76 3.76 -31.77
N GLY A 538 21.14 3.07 -30.71
CA GLY A 538 22.15 2.01 -30.73
C GLY A 538 23.60 2.51 -30.79
N GLN A 539 23.84 3.82 -30.69
CA GLN A 539 25.20 4.39 -30.68
C GLN A 539 25.97 3.96 -29.43
N THR A 540 25.26 3.69 -28.33
CA THR A 540 25.80 3.14 -27.09
C THR A 540 25.13 1.81 -26.77
N GLN A 541 25.91 0.85 -26.30
CA GLN A 541 25.45 -0.53 -26.01
C GLN A 541 25.06 -0.72 -24.54
N ILE A 542 25.64 0.08 -23.64
CA ILE A 542 25.37 0.01 -22.20
C ILE A 542 24.90 1.38 -21.72
N LEU A 543 23.76 1.40 -21.04
CA LEU A 543 23.27 2.58 -20.34
C LEU A 543 23.41 2.38 -18.84
N VAL A 544 24.24 3.21 -18.21
CA VAL A 544 24.45 3.24 -16.76
C VAL A 544 23.59 4.33 -16.17
N ALA A 545 22.76 4.00 -15.17
CA ALA A 545 21.85 4.98 -14.61
C ALA A 545 21.53 4.77 -13.14
N THR A 546 20.97 5.81 -12.52
CA THR A 546 20.26 5.69 -11.26
C THR A 546 18.78 5.37 -11.52
N THR A 547 17.96 5.36 -10.48
CA THR A 547 16.49 5.09 -10.55
C THR A 547 15.70 5.99 -11.53
N VAL A 548 16.32 7.01 -12.12
CA VAL A 548 15.72 7.93 -13.11
C VAL A 548 15.19 7.22 -14.37
N ILE A 549 15.64 5.98 -14.65
CA ILE A 549 15.10 5.15 -15.75
C ILE A 549 13.66 4.71 -15.52
N GLU A 550 13.07 4.99 -14.37
CA GLU A 550 11.62 4.78 -14.14
C GLU A 550 10.74 5.49 -15.19
N VAL A 551 11.30 6.45 -15.93
CA VAL A 551 10.61 7.22 -16.96
C VAL A 551 10.66 6.50 -18.30
N GLY A 552 9.66 5.77 -18.59
CA GLY A 552 8.95 5.30 -19.79
C GLY A 552 9.64 5.10 -21.14
N VAL A 553 10.94 5.30 -21.33
CA VAL A 553 11.58 5.19 -22.63
C VAL A 553 11.58 3.73 -23.13
N ASN A 554 11.00 3.51 -24.29
CA ASN A 554 10.94 2.19 -24.93
C ASN A 554 12.20 1.95 -25.77
N VAL A 555 13.00 0.94 -25.41
CA VAL A 555 14.16 0.49 -26.20
C VAL A 555 13.99 -1.00 -26.48
N PRO A 556 13.38 -1.38 -27.62
CA PRO A 556 13.07 -2.79 -27.92
C PRO A 556 14.29 -3.71 -27.93
N ASN A 557 15.47 -3.18 -28.30
CA ASN A 557 16.71 -3.91 -28.36
C ASN A 557 17.41 -4.12 -27.01
N ALA A 558 16.95 -3.43 -25.95
CA ALA A 558 17.48 -3.63 -24.61
C ALA A 558 16.86 -4.89 -23.96
N SER A 559 17.66 -5.95 -23.90
CA SER A 559 17.22 -7.28 -23.41
C SER A 559 17.81 -7.67 -22.05
N VAL A 560 18.77 -6.88 -21.52
CA VAL A 560 19.40 -7.18 -20.21
C VAL A 560 19.25 -5.99 -19.27
N MET A 561 18.75 -6.26 -18.09
CA MET A 561 18.69 -5.32 -16.96
C MET A 561 19.54 -5.85 -15.82
N VAL A 562 20.54 -5.11 -15.40
CA VAL A 562 21.36 -5.41 -14.21
C VAL A 562 21.05 -4.39 -13.14
N ILE A 563 20.64 -4.83 -11.98
CA ILE A 563 20.33 -3.98 -10.83
C ILE A 563 21.34 -4.28 -9.74
N LEU A 564 22.24 -3.34 -9.51
CA LEU A 564 23.27 -3.44 -8.48
C LEU A 564 22.69 -3.05 -7.12
N ASP A 565 23.20 -3.67 -6.07
CA ASP A 565 22.68 -3.50 -4.71
C ASP A 565 21.14 -3.63 -4.64
N ALA A 566 20.60 -4.64 -5.29
CA ALA A 566 19.14 -4.85 -5.44
C ALA A 566 18.40 -4.90 -4.09
N GLN A 567 19.10 -5.24 -2.99
CA GLN A 567 18.56 -5.23 -1.62
C GLN A 567 18.07 -3.85 -1.15
N ARG A 568 18.51 -2.77 -1.80
CA ARG A 568 18.14 -1.39 -1.46
C ARG A 568 16.87 -0.91 -2.13
N PHE A 569 16.35 -1.66 -3.09
CA PHE A 569 15.14 -1.32 -3.83
C PHE A 569 13.90 -1.97 -3.21
N GLY A 570 12.76 -1.27 -3.31
CA GLY A 570 11.45 -1.86 -3.04
C GLY A 570 11.01 -2.80 -4.17
N LEU A 571 10.11 -3.75 -3.85
CA LEU A 571 9.59 -4.70 -4.84
C LEU A 571 8.96 -4.01 -6.06
N SER A 572 8.15 -2.99 -5.84
CA SER A 572 7.52 -2.21 -6.91
C SER A 572 8.55 -1.55 -7.83
N GLN A 573 9.67 -1.04 -7.28
CA GLN A 573 10.76 -0.45 -8.06
C GLN A 573 11.50 -1.50 -8.89
N LEU A 574 11.83 -2.65 -8.27
CA LEU A 574 12.46 -3.78 -8.97
C LEU A 574 11.60 -4.26 -10.14
N HIS A 575 10.28 -4.37 -9.93
CA HIS A 575 9.34 -4.76 -10.95
C HIS A 575 9.26 -3.75 -12.11
N GLN A 576 9.21 -2.45 -11.80
CA GLN A 576 9.24 -1.39 -12.83
C GLN A 576 10.52 -1.41 -13.67
N LEU A 577 11.68 -1.58 -13.01
CA LEU A 577 12.97 -1.71 -13.68
C LEU A 577 13.02 -2.96 -14.57
N ARG A 578 12.56 -4.11 -14.06
CA ARG A 578 12.43 -5.34 -14.84
C ARG A 578 11.58 -5.13 -16.10
N GLY A 579 10.48 -4.41 -15.99
CA GLY A 579 9.58 -4.11 -17.11
C GLY A 579 10.18 -3.20 -18.19
N ARG A 580 11.39 -2.65 -18.00
CA ARG A 580 12.10 -1.87 -19.04
C ARG A 580 12.74 -2.73 -20.10
N VAL A 581 12.95 -4.01 -19.85
CA VAL A 581 13.38 -5.02 -20.82
C VAL A 581 12.24 -5.95 -21.19
N GLY A 582 12.45 -6.86 -22.15
CA GLY A 582 11.42 -7.81 -22.57
C GLY A 582 10.34 -7.23 -23.48
N ARG A 583 10.65 -6.16 -24.23
CA ARG A 583 9.73 -5.54 -25.20
C ARG A 583 9.96 -6.01 -26.63
N GLY A 584 11.08 -6.70 -26.88
CA GLY A 584 11.40 -7.35 -28.16
C GLY A 584 10.95 -8.81 -28.19
N ALA A 585 11.16 -9.47 -29.34
CA ALA A 585 10.87 -10.90 -29.52
C ALA A 585 11.91 -11.82 -28.85
N ASP A 586 13.05 -11.28 -28.45
CA ASP A 586 14.17 -12.02 -27.87
C ASP A 586 13.99 -12.29 -26.37
N GLN A 587 14.65 -13.36 -25.90
CA GLN A 587 14.72 -13.66 -24.47
C GLN A 587 15.41 -12.52 -23.72
N SER A 588 14.78 -12.01 -22.67
CA SER A 588 15.30 -10.94 -21.83
C SER A 588 15.61 -11.41 -20.42
N TYR A 589 16.58 -10.75 -19.80
CA TYR A 589 17.13 -11.11 -18.50
C TYR A 589 17.10 -9.91 -17.56
N CYS A 590 16.72 -10.16 -16.31
CA CYS A 590 16.85 -9.22 -15.19
C CYS A 590 17.75 -9.83 -14.13
N ILE A 591 18.91 -9.23 -13.88
CA ILE A 591 19.89 -9.75 -12.93
C ILE A 591 19.91 -8.85 -11.70
N LEU A 592 19.53 -9.41 -10.57
CA LEU A 592 19.54 -8.76 -9.27
C LEU A 592 20.86 -9.10 -8.56
N VAL A 593 21.71 -8.10 -8.35
CA VAL A 593 23.00 -8.28 -7.68
C VAL A 593 22.88 -7.79 -6.25
N THR A 594 23.27 -8.62 -5.28
CA THR A 594 23.22 -8.31 -3.85
C THR A 594 24.52 -8.69 -3.13
N SER A 595 24.72 -8.12 -1.93
CA SER A 595 25.71 -8.65 -0.99
C SER A 595 25.22 -9.96 -0.35
N HIS A 596 26.16 -10.75 0.24
CA HIS A 596 25.80 -11.97 0.97
C HIS A 596 25.02 -11.74 2.27
N ARG A 597 25.12 -10.54 2.85
CA ARG A 597 24.45 -10.20 4.12
C ARG A 597 23.06 -9.61 3.85
N LEU A 598 22.07 -10.48 3.75
CA LEU A 598 20.66 -10.09 3.59
C LEU A 598 19.88 -10.31 4.88
N THR A 599 18.94 -9.42 5.18
CA THR A 599 17.91 -9.71 6.19
C THR A 599 16.91 -10.73 5.62
N LYS A 600 16.18 -11.44 6.50
CA LYS A 600 15.14 -12.38 6.06
C LYS A 600 14.10 -11.73 5.15
N GLU A 601 13.72 -10.50 5.45
CA GLU A 601 12.76 -9.75 4.66
C GLU A 601 13.31 -9.39 3.27
N THR A 602 14.56 -8.94 3.22
CA THR A 602 15.21 -8.61 1.95
C THR A 602 15.43 -9.84 1.08
N SER A 603 15.86 -10.97 1.67
CA SER A 603 15.95 -12.26 0.95
C SER A 603 14.60 -12.61 0.35
N ARG A 604 13.53 -12.56 1.13
CA ARG A 604 12.18 -12.87 0.62
C ARG A 604 11.75 -11.96 -0.53
N ARG A 605 12.10 -10.66 -0.51
CA ARG A 605 11.85 -9.74 -1.64
C ARG A 605 12.56 -10.18 -2.92
N ILE A 606 13.83 -10.56 -2.83
CA ILE A 606 14.60 -11.05 -3.97
C ILE A 606 14.02 -12.37 -4.50
N ASP A 607 13.67 -13.29 -3.59
CA ASP A 607 13.07 -14.58 -3.96
C ASP A 607 11.77 -14.39 -4.74
N ILE A 608 10.87 -13.53 -4.26
CA ILE A 608 9.60 -13.21 -4.94
C ILE A 608 9.85 -12.69 -6.37
N MET A 609 10.82 -11.80 -6.55
CA MET A 609 11.17 -11.29 -7.87
C MET A 609 11.67 -12.37 -8.83
N CYS A 610 12.29 -13.43 -8.31
CA CYS A 610 12.76 -14.57 -9.11
C CYS A 610 11.66 -15.60 -9.36
N GLU A 611 10.71 -15.77 -8.42
CA GLU A 611 9.64 -16.77 -8.45
C GLU A 611 8.52 -16.38 -9.43
N THR A 612 8.16 -15.10 -9.53
CA THR A 612 7.03 -14.65 -10.36
C THR A 612 7.35 -13.48 -11.27
N ASN A 613 6.69 -13.49 -12.43
CA ASN A 613 6.66 -12.35 -13.35
C ASN A 613 5.35 -11.54 -13.22
N ASP A 614 4.37 -12.03 -12.48
CA ASP A 614 3.09 -11.34 -12.30
C ASP A 614 3.27 -10.11 -11.39
N GLY A 615 3.04 -8.93 -11.95
CA GLY A 615 3.14 -7.67 -11.22
C GLY A 615 2.11 -7.51 -10.11
N PHE A 616 0.93 -8.15 -10.22
CA PHE A 616 -0.08 -8.11 -9.16
C PHE A 616 0.32 -8.96 -7.96
N GLU A 617 0.87 -10.15 -8.18
CA GLU A 617 1.43 -10.98 -7.10
C GLU A 617 2.58 -10.26 -6.39
N ILE A 618 3.47 -9.61 -7.15
CA ILE A 618 4.57 -8.80 -6.59
C ILE A 618 4.02 -7.63 -5.75
N ALA A 619 3.01 -6.93 -6.24
CA ALA A 619 2.41 -5.82 -5.53
C ALA A 619 1.70 -6.26 -4.23
N GLU A 620 1.00 -7.40 -4.25
CA GLU A 620 0.43 -7.99 -3.03
C GLU A 620 1.49 -8.40 -2.02
N ALA A 621 2.59 -8.97 -2.49
CA ALA A 621 3.71 -9.35 -1.64
C ALA A 621 4.40 -8.11 -1.05
N ASP A 622 4.61 -7.04 -1.85
CA ASP A 622 5.17 -5.77 -1.37
C ASP A 622 4.30 -5.16 -0.27
N LEU A 623 2.98 -5.17 -0.47
CA LEU A 623 2.02 -4.67 0.52
C LEU A 623 2.07 -5.47 1.83
N LYS A 624 2.18 -6.82 1.74
CA LYS A 624 2.27 -7.70 2.92
C LYS A 624 3.59 -7.54 3.70
N LEU A 625 4.71 -7.30 2.98
CA LEU A 625 6.03 -7.16 3.59
C LEU A 625 6.26 -5.80 4.26
N ARG A 626 5.71 -4.72 3.72
CA ARG A 626 5.88 -3.37 4.29
C ARG A 626 5.22 -3.18 5.65
N GLY A 627 4.18 -3.95 5.96
CA GLY A 627 3.42 -3.80 7.21
C GLY A 627 2.61 -2.50 7.31
N PRO A 628 1.86 -2.29 8.41
CA PRO A 628 0.92 -1.17 8.56
C PRO A 628 1.58 0.22 8.72
N GLY A 629 2.89 0.30 9.04
CA GLY A 629 3.60 1.56 9.31
C GLY A 629 4.11 2.30 8.08
N ASP A 630 4.37 1.61 6.98
CA ASP A 630 5.02 2.18 5.78
C ASP A 630 4.04 2.63 4.68
N LEU A 631 2.73 2.57 4.94
CA LEU A 631 1.74 3.22 4.07
C LEU A 631 1.88 4.76 4.04
N GLU A 632 2.73 5.33 4.91
CA GLU A 632 3.11 6.75 4.84
C GLU A 632 3.75 7.17 3.50
N GLY A 633 4.34 6.26 2.74
CA GLY A 633 4.78 6.50 1.36
C GLY A 633 3.63 6.77 0.37
N THR A 634 2.40 6.43 0.73
CA THR A 634 1.18 6.77 -0.03
C THR A 634 0.61 8.14 0.32
N GLN A 635 1.28 8.96 1.12
CA GLN A 635 0.93 10.37 1.35
C GLN A 635 0.86 11.20 0.04
N GLN A 636 1.38 10.68 -1.07
CA GLN A 636 1.16 11.28 -2.39
C GLN A 636 -0.30 11.26 -2.85
N SER A 637 -1.14 10.39 -2.28
CA SER A 637 -2.59 10.37 -2.51
C SER A 637 -3.40 11.15 -1.47
N GLY A 638 -2.76 11.75 -0.47
CA GLY A 638 -3.42 12.57 0.55
C GLY A 638 -4.28 11.82 1.58
N ILE A 639 -4.22 10.49 1.61
CA ILE A 639 -5.07 9.64 2.46
C ILE A 639 -4.23 9.02 3.57
N ALA A 640 -4.26 9.60 4.76
CA ALA A 640 -3.91 8.88 5.97
C ALA A 640 -5.19 8.16 6.46
N PHE A 641 -5.28 6.84 6.28
CA PHE A 641 -6.30 6.04 6.95
C PHE A 641 -5.86 5.85 8.40
N ASP A 642 -6.50 6.55 9.32
CA ASP A 642 -6.34 6.31 10.76
C ASP A 642 -7.16 5.07 11.16
N LEU A 643 -6.70 3.89 10.68
CA LEU A 643 -7.31 2.60 10.98
C LEU A 643 -6.80 2.11 12.33
N LYS A 644 -7.73 1.78 13.24
CA LYS A 644 -7.42 1.36 14.61
C LYS A 644 -7.13 -0.14 14.73
N ILE A 645 -7.77 -0.96 13.90
CA ILE A 645 -7.69 -2.43 13.98
C ILE A 645 -7.54 -3.10 12.61
N ALA A 646 -8.10 -2.52 11.56
CA ALA A 646 -8.01 -3.07 10.22
C ALA A 646 -6.66 -2.73 9.57
N ASP A 647 -6.21 -3.65 8.73
CA ASP A 647 -5.00 -3.50 7.92
C ASP A 647 -5.35 -3.82 6.45
N ILE A 648 -5.41 -2.79 5.61
CA ILE A 648 -5.82 -2.94 4.20
C ILE A 648 -4.93 -3.96 3.46
N ALA A 649 -3.67 -4.06 3.87
CA ALA A 649 -2.72 -5.00 3.28
C ALA A 649 -3.04 -6.47 3.57
N ARG A 650 -3.57 -6.74 4.76
CA ARG A 650 -3.82 -8.09 5.25
C ARG A 650 -5.30 -8.48 5.18
N ASP A 651 -6.18 -7.52 5.23
CA ASP A 651 -7.63 -7.72 5.36
C ASP A 651 -8.37 -7.57 4.03
N GLY A 652 -7.71 -7.86 2.89
CA GLY A 652 -8.25 -7.67 1.54
C GLY A 652 -9.61 -8.31 1.30
N GLN A 653 -9.85 -9.51 1.83
CA GLN A 653 -11.16 -10.17 1.73
C GLN A 653 -12.24 -9.38 2.48
N ILE A 654 -11.91 -8.84 3.67
CA ILE A 654 -12.85 -8.03 4.46
C ILE A 654 -13.13 -6.70 3.74
N VAL A 655 -12.12 -6.10 3.08
CA VAL A 655 -12.33 -4.88 2.25
C VAL A 655 -13.32 -5.15 1.13
N GLN A 656 -13.19 -6.28 0.43
CA GLN A 656 -14.10 -6.65 -0.65
C GLN A 656 -15.52 -6.86 -0.13
N MET A 657 -15.70 -7.66 0.92
CA MET A 657 -17.01 -7.89 1.56
C MET A 657 -17.64 -6.57 2.02
N ALA A 658 -16.84 -5.71 2.65
CA ALA A 658 -17.28 -4.39 3.13
C ALA A 658 -17.77 -3.50 1.98
N ARG A 659 -17.07 -3.53 0.82
CA ARG A 659 -17.47 -2.78 -0.37
C ARG A 659 -18.75 -3.29 -0.98
N GLU A 660 -18.92 -4.61 -1.09
CA GLU A 660 -20.13 -5.23 -1.63
C GLU A 660 -21.37 -4.86 -0.80
N GLU A 661 -21.28 -4.93 0.52
CA GLU A 661 -22.38 -4.55 1.41
C GLU A 661 -22.64 -3.03 1.40
N ALA A 662 -21.59 -2.21 1.34
CA ALA A 662 -21.72 -0.77 1.23
C ALA A 662 -22.39 -0.36 -0.11
N GLN A 663 -22.07 -1.05 -1.22
CA GLN A 663 -22.69 -0.82 -2.52
C GLN A 663 -24.21 -1.12 -2.48
N LYS A 664 -24.61 -2.22 -1.85
CA LYS A 664 -26.05 -2.55 -1.67
C LYS A 664 -26.82 -1.44 -0.94
N ILE A 665 -26.18 -0.82 0.08
CA ILE A 665 -26.79 0.31 0.80
C ILE A 665 -26.94 1.53 -0.11
N ILE A 666 -25.87 1.89 -0.85
CA ILE A 666 -25.90 3.05 -1.76
C ILE A 666 -26.94 2.84 -2.86
N ASP A 667 -27.06 1.62 -3.39
CA ASP A 667 -28.08 1.30 -4.41
C ASP A 667 -29.50 1.34 -3.85
N ALA A 668 -29.68 0.89 -2.60
CA ALA A 668 -30.98 0.88 -1.93
C ALA A 668 -31.40 2.28 -1.45
N ASP A 669 -30.47 3.10 -0.93
CA ASP A 669 -30.72 4.44 -0.38
C ASP A 669 -29.73 5.47 -0.92
N PRO A 670 -29.81 5.76 -2.20
CA PRO A 670 -28.85 6.66 -2.85
C PRO A 670 -28.94 8.11 -2.38
N ASP A 671 -30.04 8.54 -1.78
CA ASP A 671 -30.24 9.90 -1.23
C ASP A 671 -29.96 9.99 0.26
N CYS A 672 -29.58 8.88 0.91
CA CYS A 672 -29.34 8.80 2.36
C CYS A 672 -30.52 9.29 3.20
N ARG A 673 -31.77 8.91 2.81
CA ARG A 673 -33.03 9.40 3.42
C ARG A 673 -33.88 8.31 4.04
N LYS A 674 -33.61 7.04 3.78
CA LYS A 674 -34.40 5.94 4.32
C LYS A 674 -34.20 5.83 5.83
N SER A 675 -35.30 5.82 6.56
CA SER A 675 -35.32 5.76 8.04
C SER A 675 -34.63 4.52 8.60
N GLU A 676 -34.68 3.40 7.90
CA GLU A 676 -34.03 2.15 8.27
C GLU A 676 -32.50 2.25 8.37
N TYR A 677 -31.88 3.25 7.70
CA TYR A 677 -30.44 3.48 7.70
C TYR A 677 -30.03 4.72 8.48
N ASN A 678 -30.92 5.36 9.25
CA ASN A 678 -30.61 6.59 9.98
C ASN A 678 -29.41 6.44 10.90
N LEU A 679 -29.36 5.37 11.72
CA LEU A 679 -28.23 5.11 12.64
C LEU A 679 -26.89 4.98 11.89
N LEU A 680 -26.92 4.31 10.75
CA LEU A 680 -25.75 4.15 9.88
C LEU A 680 -25.27 5.50 9.34
N TRP A 681 -26.18 6.33 8.81
CA TRP A 681 -25.83 7.65 8.28
C TRP A 681 -25.37 8.61 9.37
N ASP A 682 -25.95 8.56 10.56
CA ASP A 682 -25.52 9.38 11.69
C ASP A 682 -24.14 8.96 12.22
N ARG A 683 -23.85 7.66 12.23
CA ARG A 683 -22.50 7.18 12.55
C ARG A 683 -21.48 7.64 11.51
N LEU A 684 -21.80 7.55 10.22
CA LEU A 684 -20.95 8.04 9.14
C LEU A 684 -20.67 9.55 9.27
N LYS A 685 -21.70 10.36 9.60
CA LYS A 685 -21.54 11.81 9.85
C LYS A 685 -20.65 12.08 11.06
N ALA A 686 -20.78 11.31 12.14
CA ALA A 686 -19.97 11.45 13.34
C ALA A 686 -18.49 11.15 13.06
N LEU A 687 -18.20 10.11 12.27
CA LEU A 687 -16.84 9.74 11.87
C LEU A 687 -16.17 10.83 10.99
N ARG A 688 -16.96 11.54 10.17
CA ARG A 688 -16.47 12.67 9.34
C ARG A 688 -16.02 13.88 10.17
N LYS A 689 -16.68 14.15 11.29
CA LYS A 689 -16.34 15.30 12.15
C LYS A 689 -15.03 15.11 12.92
N THR A 690 -14.59 13.88 13.07
CA THR A 690 -13.49 13.59 13.98
C THR A 690 -12.10 13.59 13.37
N ASN A 691 -11.85 13.45 12.06
CA ASN A 691 -10.48 13.61 11.55
C ASN A 691 -10.20 13.39 10.05
N ILE A 692 -11.13 13.12 9.17
CA ILE A 692 -10.73 12.81 7.80
C ILE A 692 -11.36 13.77 6.82
N ASN A 693 -10.54 14.63 6.24
CA ASN A 693 -10.97 15.48 5.11
C ASN A 693 -11.05 14.59 3.84
N TRP A 694 -12.09 13.76 3.79
CA TRP A 694 -12.38 12.87 2.67
C TRP A 694 -12.64 13.63 1.36
N ALA A 695 -12.90 14.94 1.44
CA ALA A 695 -13.05 15.80 0.28
C ALA A 695 -11.70 16.11 -0.43
N ALA A 696 -10.57 15.85 0.22
CA ALA A 696 -9.25 15.98 -0.40
C ALA A 696 -8.84 14.76 -1.22
N ILE A 697 -9.66 13.69 -1.21
CA ILE A 697 -9.41 12.42 -1.92
C ILE A 697 -9.99 12.43 -3.35
N SER A 698 -10.83 13.40 -3.64
CA SER A 698 -11.52 13.53 -4.94
C SER A 698 -10.85 14.53 -5.88
#